data_970bda70188e1fdf05bfa4084a10779a
#
_entry.id   970bda70188e1fdf05bfa4084a10779a
#
_cell.length_a   1.000
_cell.length_b   1.000
_cell.length_c   1.000
_cell.angle_alpha   90.00
_cell.angle_beta   90.00
_cell.angle_gamma   90.00
#
_symmetry.space_group_name_H-M   'P 1'
#
loop_
_entity.id
_entity.type
_entity.pdbx_description
1 polymer ?
#
loop_
_entity_poly.entity_id
_entity_poly.type
_entity_poly.pdbx_seq_one_letter_code
_entity_poly.pdbx_strand_id
1 'polypeptide(L)'
;MITFKKCKCEVERGKFSVNDIPLDCPAVWQLIATGHTVGVFQLEKNLGQDWAKKVKPDSLEELAALTALLRPGPLEAGMTQDYVDIKFKRKENEYLHPALEPILNPTFGCLVYQEQAIRIATDIAGLSPESADELRKAIGKKKPELMAKVKKKFVEGAQNYGKISQEIAEEIFGWIEKCQRYSFNKSHAISYGMIAYQTAWVKCHFPQEFFTSYLTYSQYKGDPKDEIYKLVQDSRLFGVDIFPPDIRRRNVHFQMVDNPSKGVAFGLAHIRGVGASAIQKIVAVSEETPAMDPLNVSVMEHGGSASVAAKSDAVETIENGCSKPLKYGLKTWADFLAAVPAFHRNVGIALIKSGACDCYHRPRSEMVRELEVILGTTARDHTGKKIEIRGLTDKEKDYFFAHLQEDIMTTKQILLDMSQPPSEKTKTIRQMTKRELVKMAVGYLDQADVAFDGITDGDDKFVYTSPDEKETWLDSVHKRTKTAIEKLMLENGYQDIATKPPCSSDARRTKMAQKAEMLEQELIDTNMANATAEKHFLGISLSCSQADDADNALATHTCLDIARSANSESAAVCVIIDSVKHTKTKRGSNPGQPMCFLTMSDSTYSIDHAVVFPDAFHRLKAFCKDDLIGLVYGEKKNGSFIVKDIQKLM
;
A
#
# COMPACT_ATOMS: atom_id res chain seq x y z
N MET A 1 -8.74 15.63 7.99
CA MET A 1 -7.28 15.65 8.26
C MET A 1 -7.06 15.84 9.75
N ILE A 2 -6.19 15.07 10.36
CA ILE A 2 -5.84 15.25 11.78
C ILE A 2 -5.14 16.59 11.91
N THR A 3 -5.60 17.42 12.85
CA THR A 3 -5.00 18.73 13.11
C THR A 3 -4.13 18.64 14.36
N PHE A 4 -2.84 18.87 14.20
CA PHE A 4 -1.89 18.89 15.33
C PHE A 4 -1.68 20.31 15.89
N LYS A 5 -1.18 20.36 17.11
CA LYS A 5 -0.78 21.63 17.73
C LYS A 5 0.24 22.34 16.85
N LYS A 6 0.14 23.68 16.75
CA LYS A 6 1.15 24.46 16.04
C LYS A 6 2.51 24.28 16.72
N CYS A 7 3.52 23.99 15.93
CA CYS A 7 4.92 23.93 16.37
C CYS A 7 5.78 24.93 15.57
N LYS A 8 6.95 25.25 16.10
CA LYS A 8 7.93 26.14 15.45
C LYS A 8 9.02 25.36 14.69
N CYS A 9 8.76 24.07 14.40
CA CYS A 9 9.70 23.25 13.65
C CYS A 9 9.70 23.70 12.17
N GLU A 10 10.50 24.71 11.87
CA GLU A 10 10.78 25.12 10.50
C GLU A 10 11.89 24.21 9.96
N VAL A 11 11.50 23.21 9.17
CA VAL A 11 12.47 22.31 8.53
C VAL A 11 12.19 22.29 7.05
N GLU A 12 13.20 22.68 6.28
CA GLU A 12 13.13 22.59 4.82
C GLU A 12 13.28 21.14 4.37
N ARG A 13 12.42 20.74 3.43
CA ARG A 13 12.46 19.43 2.78
C ARG A 13 13.88 19.14 2.25
N GLY A 14 14.45 17.99 2.63
CA GLY A 14 15.77 17.57 2.16
C GLY A 14 16.99 18.25 2.77
N LYS A 15 16.80 19.14 3.76
CA LYS A 15 17.89 19.89 4.40
C LYS A 15 18.03 19.66 5.90
N PHE A 16 17.58 18.53 6.44
CA PHE A 16 17.74 18.22 7.85
C PHE A 16 18.45 16.89 8.07
N SER A 17 19.18 16.78 9.17
CA SER A 17 19.69 15.52 9.67
C SER A 17 18.72 14.95 10.71
N VAL A 18 18.63 13.63 10.80
CA VAL A 18 17.86 12.93 11.85
C VAL A 18 18.33 13.32 13.25
N ASN A 19 19.60 13.72 13.39
CA ASN A 19 20.18 14.16 14.64
C ASN A 19 19.74 15.58 15.06
N ASP A 20 19.22 16.37 14.13
CA ASP A 20 18.79 17.76 14.36
C ASP A 20 17.30 17.85 14.71
N ILE A 21 16.61 16.72 14.80
CA ILE A 21 15.18 16.66 15.15
C ILE A 21 14.98 17.14 16.59
N PRO A 22 14.21 18.24 16.83
CA PRO A 22 13.92 18.73 18.16
C PRO A 22 13.03 17.75 18.92
N LEU A 23 13.37 17.46 20.18
CA LEU A 23 12.69 16.46 21.02
C LEU A 23 11.49 17.03 21.80
N ASP A 24 11.20 18.30 21.65
CA ASP A 24 10.16 19.04 22.39
C ASP A 24 8.96 19.44 21.52
N CYS A 25 8.82 18.86 20.31
CA CYS A 25 7.74 19.24 19.40
C CYS A 25 6.37 18.80 19.94
N PRO A 26 5.46 19.76 20.27
CA PRO A 26 4.15 19.44 20.84
C PRO A 26 3.22 18.70 19.88
N ALA A 27 3.40 18.87 18.56
CA ALA A 27 2.64 18.15 17.54
C ALA A 27 2.99 16.66 17.55
N VAL A 28 4.26 16.33 17.68
CA VAL A 28 4.74 14.94 17.73
C VAL A 28 4.26 14.23 19.00
N TRP A 29 4.37 14.89 20.16
CA TRP A 29 3.85 14.33 21.41
C TRP A 29 2.34 14.13 21.36
N GLN A 30 1.60 15.05 20.73
CA GLN A 30 0.16 14.88 20.49
C GLN A 30 -0.12 13.69 19.59
N LEU A 31 0.64 13.51 18.49
CA LEU A 31 0.50 12.35 17.58
C LEU A 31 0.67 11.05 18.35
N ILE A 32 1.70 10.93 19.16
CA ILE A 32 1.95 9.73 19.98
C ILE A 32 0.82 9.54 20.98
N ALA A 33 0.41 10.60 21.69
CA ALA A 33 -0.63 10.54 22.72
C ALA A 33 -2.03 10.18 22.17
N THR A 34 -2.31 10.47 20.90
CA THR A 34 -3.56 10.07 20.26
C THR A 34 -3.54 8.65 19.71
N GLY A 35 -2.36 7.99 19.72
CA GLY A 35 -2.18 6.62 19.26
C GLY A 35 -2.25 6.43 17.75
N HIS A 36 -2.14 7.49 16.95
CA HIS A 36 -2.00 7.40 15.48
C HIS A 36 -0.58 6.99 15.10
N THR A 37 -0.13 5.89 15.66
CA THR A 37 1.27 5.43 15.63
C THR A 37 1.51 4.25 14.70
N VAL A 38 0.63 4.01 13.72
CA VAL A 38 0.89 3.05 12.64
C VAL A 38 2.19 3.43 11.95
N GLY A 39 3.11 2.46 11.80
CA GLY A 39 4.44 2.69 11.23
C GLY A 39 5.43 3.44 12.14
N VAL A 40 5.03 3.88 13.33
CA VAL A 40 5.95 4.45 14.33
C VAL A 40 6.66 3.32 15.05
N PHE A 41 7.98 3.33 15.02
CA PHE A 41 8.82 2.29 15.59
C PHE A 41 8.40 1.94 17.04
N GLN A 42 8.27 0.66 17.35
CA GLN A 42 7.80 0.08 18.62
C GLN A 42 6.35 0.39 19.03
N LEU A 43 5.68 1.37 18.42
CA LEU A 43 4.32 1.78 18.76
C LEU A 43 3.30 1.43 17.66
N GLU A 44 3.71 0.70 16.63
CA GLU A 44 2.90 0.40 15.44
C GLU A 44 1.76 -0.60 15.70
N LYS A 45 1.93 -1.50 16.68
CA LYS A 45 0.94 -2.53 17.02
C LYS A 45 -0.16 -1.99 17.93
N ASN A 46 -1.35 -2.60 17.88
CA ASN A 46 -2.52 -2.20 18.68
C ASN A 46 -2.20 -1.99 20.16
N LEU A 47 -1.40 -2.89 20.75
CA LEU A 47 -0.98 -2.77 22.16
C LEU A 47 -0.20 -1.47 22.40
N GLY A 48 0.74 -1.13 21.50
CA GLY A 48 1.52 0.10 21.57
C GLY A 48 0.64 1.34 21.41
N GLN A 49 -0.27 1.33 20.44
CA GLN A 49 -1.22 2.41 20.20
C GLN A 49 -2.13 2.66 21.42
N ASP A 50 -2.66 1.59 22.01
CA ASP A 50 -3.58 1.69 23.15
C ASP A 50 -2.88 2.20 24.41
N TRP A 51 -1.67 1.77 24.66
CA TRP A 51 -0.91 2.26 25.82
C TRP A 51 -0.35 3.66 25.59
N ALA A 52 0.00 4.04 24.37
CA ALA A 52 0.36 5.42 24.04
C ALA A 52 -0.80 6.39 24.36
N LYS A 53 -2.05 6.00 24.05
CA LYS A 53 -3.27 6.76 24.43
C LYS A 53 -3.47 6.87 25.94
N LYS A 54 -3.08 5.85 26.71
CA LYS A 54 -3.25 5.83 28.17
C LYS A 54 -2.12 6.60 28.87
N VAL A 55 -0.87 6.36 28.47
CA VAL A 55 0.31 6.99 29.07
C VAL A 55 0.44 8.45 28.66
N LYS A 56 0.09 8.78 27.40
CA LYS A 56 0.23 10.12 26.80
C LYS A 56 1.62 10.72 27.10
N PRO A 57 2.69 10.09 26.63
CA PRO A 57 4.04 10.59 26.89
C PRO A 57 4.22 11.99 26.30
N ASP A 58 4.94 12.85 27.00
CA ASP A 58 5.27 14.21 26.60
C ASP A 58 6.79 14.50 26.67
N SER A 59 7.58 13.50 27.01
CA SER A 59 9.03 13.53 27.07
C SER A 59 9.66 12.24 26.59
N LEU A 60 10.94 12.30 26.21
CA LEU A 60 11.70 11.11 25.78
C LEU A 60 11.81 10.08 26.91
N GLU A 61 11.93 10.55 28.15
CA GLU A 61 12.00 9.70 29.34
C GLU A 61 10.71 8.87 29.50
N GLU A 62 9.56 9.50 29.36
CA GLU A 62 8.28 8.81 29.47
C GLU A 62 8.02 7.88 28.28
N LEU A 63 8.45 8.27 27.06
CA LEU A 63 8.37 7.41 25.89
C LEU A 63 9.27 6.17 26.05
N ALA A 64 10.47 6.34 26.60
CA ALA A 64 11.36 5.24 26.93
C ALA A 64 10.76 4.32 28.01
N ALA A 65 10.15 4.90 29.06
CA ALA A 65 9.43 4.12 30.07
C ALA A 65 8.28 3.34 29.46
N LEU A 66 7.49 3.94 28.59
CA LEU A 66 6.43 3.26 27.86
C LEU A 66 6.96 2.04 27.09
N THR A 67 8.04 2.19 26.31
CA THR A 67 8.63 1.07 25.56
C THR A 67 9.16 -0.04 26.48
N ALA A 68 9.67 0.29 27.66
CA ALA A 68 10.13 -0.67 28.65
C ALA A 68 8.97 -1.41 29.34
N LEU A 69 7.83 -0.75 29.53
CA LEU A 69 6.63 -1.28 30.21
C LEU A 69 5.71 -2.10 29.29
N LEU A 70 5.84 -1.99 27.96
CA LEU A 70 5.04 -2.72 26.98
C LEU A 70 5.51 -4.16 26.77
N ARG A 71 5.65 -4.91 27.84
CA ARG A 71 6.07 -6.31 27.81
C ARG A 71 5.18 -7.15 28.74
N PRO A 72 5.01 -8.48 28.46
CA PRO A 72 4.11 -9.32 29.25
C PRO A 72 4.31 -9.19 30.76
N GLY A 73 5.56 -9.22 31.23
CA GLY A 73 5.85 -9.17 32.66
C GLY A 73 5.34 -7.92 33.39
N PRO A 74 5.71 -6.69 32.98
CA PRO A 74 5.19 -5.47 33.60
C PRO A 74 3.67 -5.32 33.47
N LEU A 75 3.10 -5.77 32.32
CA LEU A 75 1.65 -5.73 32.08
C LEU A 75 0.90 -6.68 33.03
N GLU A 76 1.36 -7.91 33.17
CA GLU A 76 0.76 -8.93 34.05
C GLU A 76 0.92 -8.57 35.53
N ALA A 77 2.04 -7.93 35.88
CA ALA A 77 2.30 -7.45 37.24
C ALA A 77 1.49 -6.18 37.61
N GLY A 78 0.73 -5.60 36.67
CA GLY A 78 -0.02 -4.37 36.89
C GLY A 78 0.83 -3.09 36.91
N MET A 79 2.15 -3.19 36.80
CA MET A 79 3.09 -2.06 36.89
C MET A 79 2.82 -0.97 35.86
N THR A 80 2.45 -1.37 34.65
CA THR A 80 2.13 -0.42 33.58
C THR A 80 0.87 0.39 33.89
N GLN A 81 -0.12 -0.22 34.56
CA GLN A 81 -1.32 0.47 34.99
C GLN A 81 -1.03 1.40 36.17
N ASP A 82 -0.24 0.96 37.14
CA ASP A 82 0.20 1.78 38.27
C ASP A 82 0.95 3.04 37.79
N TYR A 83 1.87 2.89 36.83
CA TYR A 83 2.56 3.99 36.19
C TYR A 83 1.59 5.06 35.65
N VAL A 84 0.54 4.64 34.93
CA VAL A 84 -0.49 5.54 34.40
C VAL A 84 -1.30 6.20 35.50
N ASP A 85 -1.74 5.42 36.49
CA ASP A 85 -2.62 5.92 37.55
C ASP A 85 -1.90 6.92 38.46
N ILE A 86 -0.63 6.71 38.77
CA ILE A 86 0.18 7.66 39.53
C ILE A 86 0.49 8.91 38.69
N LYS A 87 0.91 8.75 37.43
CA LYS A 87 1.13 9.90 36.51
C LYS A 87 -0.06 10.85 36.47
N PHE A 88 -1.29 10.32 36.38
CA PHE A 88 -2.51 11.11 36.31
C PHE A 88 -3.17 11.37 37.67
N LYS A 89 -2.43 11.14 38.78
CA LYS A 89 -2.90 11.37 40.16
C LYS A 89 -4.22 10.65 40.51
N ARG A 90 -4.42 9.47 39.92
CA ARG A 90 -5.55 8.57 40.24
C ARG A 90 -5.22 7.63 41.40
N LYS A 91 -3.92 7.46 41.67
CA LYS A 91 -3.33 6.68 42.75
C LYS A 91 -2.22 7.54 43.36
N GLU A 92 -2.13 7.55 44.69
CA GLU A 92 -1.01 8.17 45.38
C GLU A 92 0.27 7.34 45.19
N ASN A 93 1.41 8.04 45.17
CA ASN A 93 2.71 7.40 45.07
C ASN A 93 3.27 7.18 46.49
N GLU A 94 3.22 5.94 46.93
CA GLU A 94 3.72 5.53 48.23
C GLU A 94 5.11 4.88 48.06
N TYR A 95 6.10 5.45 48.78
CA TYR A 95 7.46 4.88 48.83
C TYR A 95 7.65 4.08 50.09
N LEU A 96 8.22 2.87 50.00
CA LEU A 96 8.60 2.06 51.15
C LEU A 96 9.53 2.80 52.12
N HIS A 97 10.30 3.75 51.58
CA HIS A 97 11.16 4.64 52.35
C HIS A 97 11.42 5.94 51.58
N PRO A 98 11.44 7.13 52.23
CA PRO A 98 11.63 8.41 51.53
C PRO A 98 12.90 8.50 50.67
N ALA A 99 13.97 7.80 51.03
CA ALA A 99 15.21 7.75 50.24
C ALA A 99 15.04 7.13 48.84
N LEU A 100 13.91 6.44 48.55
CA LEU A 100 13.60 5.90 47.23
C LEU A 100 13.06 6.97 46.28
N GLU A 101 12.46 8.04 46.79
CA GLU A 101 11.82 9.08 46.00
C GLU A 101 12.74 9.69 44.93
N PRO A 102 13.99 10.15 45.24
CA PRO A 102 14.87 10.74 44.24
C PRO A 102 15.25 9.79 43.08
N ILE A 103 15.14 8.47 43.31
CA ILE A 103 15.51 7.45 42.33
C ILE A 103 14.30 7.07 41.46
N LEU A 104 13.10 7.03 42.08
CA LEU A 104 11.90 6.47 41.45
C LEU A 104 10.90 7.51 40.95
N ASN A 105 11.01 8.77 41.45
CA ASN A 105 10.10 9.84 41.04
C ASN A 105 10.05 10.06 39.51
N PRO A 106 11.19 9.96 38.76
CA PRO A 106 11.15 10.07 37.28
C PRO A 106 10.33 8.99 36.57
N THR A 107 10.00 7.91 37.28
CA THR A 107 9.17 6.80 36.79
C THR A 107 7.90 6.57 37.62
N PHE A 108 7.43 7.65 38.26
CA PHE A 108 6.21 7.64 39.09
C PHE A 108 6.19 6.51 40.14
N GLY A 109 7.31 6.32 40.85
CA GLY A 109 7.45 5.30 41.87
C GLY A 109 7.65 3.86 41.35
N CYS A 110 7.59 3.64 40.06
CA CYS A 110 7.78 2.32 39.46
C CYS A 110 9.27 2.00 39.25
N LEU A 111 9.67 0.77 39.59
CA LEU A 111 11.03 0.26 39.31
C LEU A 111 11.05 -0.30 37.88
N VAL A 112 11.26 0.57 36.91
CA VAL A 112 11.23 0.24 35.46
C VAL A 112 12.58 -0.25 34.96
N TYR A 113 13.66 0.37 35.43
CA TYR A 113 15.02 0.20 34.90
C TYR A 113 15.96 -0.56 35.84
N GLN A 114 16.88 -1.33 35.23
CA GLN A 114 17.96 -2.01 35.95
C GLN A 114 18.85 -1.02 36.70
N GLU A 115 19.10 0.10 36.10
CA GLU A 115 19.91 1.18 36.63
C GLU A 115 19.30 1.81 37.89
N GLN A 116 17.99 1.81 38.06
CA GLN A 116 17.34 2.25 39.29
C GLN A 116 17.63 1.29 40.46
N ALA A 117 17.61 -0.02 40.21
CA ALA A 117 17.98 -0.98 41.26
C ALA A 117 19.44 -0.90 41.65
N ILE A 118 20.33 -0.62 40.70
CA ILE A 118 21.75 -0.35 40.98
C ILE A 118 21.87 0.89 41.85
N ARG A 119 21.17 1.99 41.51
CA ARG A 119 21.16 3.22 42.32
C ARG A 119 20.59 3.01 43.72
N ILE A 120 19.54 2.21 43.86
CA ILE A 120 19.00 1.85 45.18
C ILE A 120 20.10 1.11 46.00
N ALA A 121 20.84 0.20 45.38
CA ALA A 121 21.90 -0.54 46.05
C ALA A 121 23.11 0.36 46.42
N THR A 122 23.45 1.34 45.57
CA THR A 122 24.55 2.27 45.87
C THR A 122 24.13 3.38 46.83
N ASP A 123 23.03 4.06 46.57
CA ASP A 123 22.65 5.30 47.26
C ASP A 123 21.98 5.02 48.60
N ILE A 124 21.32 3.85 48.75
CA ILE A 124 20.63 3.47 49.99
C ILE A 124 21.41 2.46 50.81
N ALA A 125 21.99 1.43 50.17
CA ALA A 125 22.75 0.40 50.91
C ALA A 125 24.26 0.65 50.90
N GLY A 126 24.75 1.73 50.27
CA GLY A 126 26.18 2.07 50.24
C GLY A 126 27.06 1.01 49.57
N LEU A 127 26.49 0.18 48.69
CA LEU A 127 27.25 -0.83 47.96
C LEU A 127 28.15 -0.18 46.92
N SER A 128 29.34 -0.76 46.69
CA SER A 128 30.17 -0.33 45.57
C SER A 128 29.49 -0.63 44.24
N PRO A 129 29.80 0.09 43.14
CA PRO A 129 29.22 -0.18 41.81
C PRO A 129 29.37 -1.64 41.39
N GLU A 130 30.50 -2.29 41.71
CA GLU A 130 30.72 -3.70 41.37
C GLU A 130 29.77 -4.63 42.15
N SER A 131 29.57 -4.34 43.47
CA SER A 131 28.62 -5.11 44.30
C SER A 131 27.16 -4.87 43.89
N ALA A 132 26.82 -3.68 43.44
CA ALA A 132 25.49 -3.37 42.89
C ALA A 132 25.26 -4.05 41.55
N ASP A 133 26.28 -4.21 40.70
CA ASP A 133 26.15 -5.00 39.45
C ASP A 133 26.09 -6.51 39.76
N GLU A 134 26.69 -7.00 40.85
CA GLU A 134 26.48 -8.37 41.35
C GLU A 134 24.99 -8.62 41.66
N LEU A 135 24.27 -7.63 42.23
CA LEU A 135 22.83 -7.72 42.49
C LEU A 135 22.06 -7.94 41.17
N ARG A 136 22.30 -7.13 40.19
CA ARG A 136 21.69 -7.26 38.86
C ARG A 136 21.94 -8.64 38.24
N LYS A 137 23.20 -9.12 38.32
CA LYS A 137 23.60 -10.45 37.81
C LYS A 137 22.97 -11.59 38.60
N ALA A 138 22.85 -11.46 39.94
CA ALA A 138 22.24 -12.48 40.79
C ALA A 138 20.77 -12.69 40.44
N ILE A 139 20.01 -11.61 40.30
CA ILE A 139 18.59 -11.65 39.95
C ILE A 139 18.40 -12.21 38.54
N GLY A 140 19.19 -11.75 37.56
CA GLY A 140 19.12 -12.21 36.17
C GLY A 140 19.44 -13.70 36.00
N LYS A 141 20.41 -14.23 36.78
CA LYS A 141 20.83 -15.65 36.71
C LYS A 141 20.01 -16.61 37.58
N LYS A 142 19.12 -16.08 38.43
CA LYS A 142 18.24 -16.86 39.35
C LYS A 142 19.02 -17.86 40.20
N LYS A 143 20.23 -17.50 40.68
CA LYS A 143 21.04 -18.38 41.54
C LYS A 143 20.76 -18.08 43.02
N PRO A 144 20.12 -19.01 43.80
CA PRO A 144 19.67 -18.76 45.16
C PRO A 144 20.80 -18.38 46.12
N GLU A 145 21.97 -19.04 46.02
CA GLU A 145 23.13 -18.79 46.89
C GLU A 145 23.69 -17.39 46.70
N LEU A 146 23.78 -16.93 45.41
CA LEU A 146 24.26 -15.60 45.12
C LEU A 146 23.25 -14.54 45.58
N MET A 147 21.95 -14.83 45.44
CA MET A 147 20.86 -13.98 45.93
C MET A 147 20.94 -13.78 47.46
N ALA A 148 21.11 -14.87 48.20
CA ALA A 148 21.21 -14.82 49.64
C ALA A 148 22.42 -13.98 50.10
N LYS A 149 23.58 -14.15 49.42
CA LYS A 149 24.80 -13.38 49.71
C LYS A 149 24.60 -11.88 49.43
N VAL A 150 23.99 -11.54 48.28
CA VAL A 150 23.74 -10.14 47.90
C VAL A 150 22.66 -9.52 48.80
N LYS A 151 21.60 -10.25 49.15
CA LYS A 151 20.57 -9.81 50.10
C LYS A 151 21.20 -9.42 51.45
N LYS A 152 22.07 -10.28 51.99
CA LYS A 152 22.78 -9.99 53.27
C LYS A 152 23.58 -8.70 53.17
N LYS A 153 24.40 -8.55 52.12
CA LYS A 153 25.21 -7.31 51.91
C LYS A 153 24.32 -6.06 51.79
N PHE A 154 23.18 -6.18 51.07
CA PHE A 154 22.26 -5.07 50.88
C PHE A 154 21.61 -4.64 52.20
N VAL A 155 21.09 -5.59 53.02
CA VAL A 155 20.44 -5.31 54.28
C VAL A 155 21.43 -4.72 55.30
N GLU A 156 22.64 -5.31 55.45
CA GLU A 156 23.68 -4.78 56.30
C GLU A 156 24.11 -3.36 55.86
N GLY A 157 24.26 -3.15 54.57
CA GLY A 157 24.58 -1.83 54.01
C GLY A 157 23.47 -0.81 54.26
N ALA A 158 22.21 -1.15 54.03
CA ALA A 158 21.08 -0.27 54.28
C ALA A 158 20.94 0.15 55.73
N GLN A 159 21.23 -0.76 56.68
CA GLN A 159 21.24 -0.46 58.11
C GLN A 159 22.42 0.50 58.48
N ASN A 160 23.62 0.18 58.03
CA ASN A 160 24.82 0.90 58.41
C ASN A 160 24.96 2.27 57.71
N TYR A 161 24.74 2.30 56.42
CA TYR A 161 24.90 3.49 55.56
C TYR A 161 23.59 4.29 55.49
N GLY A 162 22.48 3.65 55.10
CA GLY A 162 21.19 4.30 54.91
C GLY A 162 20.39 4.57 56.17
N LYS A 163 20.85 4.06 57.35
CA LYS A 163 20.13 4.17 58.63
C LYS A 163 18.67 3.65 58.57
N ILE A 164 18.43 2.63 57.77
CA ILE A 164 17.10 2.02 57.53
C ILE A 164 16.97 0.79 58.42
N SER A 165 15.78 0.55 58.97
CA SER A 165 15.55 -0.67 59.77
C SER A 165 15.73 -1.94 58.96
N GLN A 166 16.06 -3.04 59.62
CA GLN A 166 16.22 -4.33 58.92
C GLN A 166 14.95 -4.75 58.17
N GLU A 167 13.78 -4.57 58.76
CA GLU A 167 12.49 -4.96 58.22
C GLU A 167 12.24 -4.20 56.88
N ILE A 168 12.43 -2.88 56.88
CA ILE A 168 12.25 -2.06 55.68
C ILE A 168 13.31 -2.40 54.63
N ALA A 169 14.57 -2.63 55.02
CA ALA A 169 15.63 -3.03 54.10
C ALA A 169 15.34 -4.39 53.41
N GLU A 170 14.81 -5.35 54.16
CA GLU A 170 14.39 -6.64 53.60
C GLU A 170 13.18 -6.51 52.69
N GLU A 171 12.23 -5.65 53.03
CA GLU A 171 11.06 -5.35 52.20
C GLU A 171 11.49 -4.71 50.87
N ILE A 172 12.37 -3.68 50.90
CA ILE A 172 12.93 -3.05 49.72
C ILE A 172 13.63 -4.09 48.83
N PHE A 173 14.48 -4.95 49.44
CA PHE A 173 15.15 -6.00 48.68
C PHE A 173 14.19 -6.98 48.03
N GLY A 174 13.16 -7.43 48.74
CA GLY A 174 12.14 -8.32 48.23
C GLY A 174 11.34 -7.67 47.08
N TRP A 175 11.09 -6.37 47.18
CA TRP A 175 10.44 -5.62 46.10
C TRP A 175 11.37 -5.50 44.87
N ILE A 176 12.66 -5.19 45.04
CA ILE A 176 13.67 -5.19 43.98
C ILE A 176 13.72 -6.56 43.30
N GLU A 177 13.77 -7.65 44.08
CA GLU A 177 13.82 -9.01 43.55
C GLU A 177 12.63 -9.32 42.64
N LYS A 178 11.41 -8.91 43.01
CA LYS A 178 10.20 -9.07 42.18
C LYS A 178 10.28 -8.24 40.89
N CYS A 179 10.60 -6.96 41.02
CA CYS A 179 10.60 -6.00 39.90
C CYS A 179 11.74 -6.25 38.90
N GLN A 180 12.91 -6.66 39.39
CA GLN A 180 14.09 -6.89 38.54
C GLN A 180 13.91 -8.04 37.53
N ARG A 181 12.97 -8.96 37.75
CA ARG A 181 12.61 -9.98 36.75
C ARG A 181 12.07 -9.37 35.47
N TYR A 182 11.55 -8.15 35.53
CA TYR A 182 10.91 -7.43 34.45
C TYR A 182 11.60 -6.11 34.10
N SER A 183 12.62 -5.70 34.87
CA SER A 183 13.31 -4.44 34.66
C SER A 183 14.07 -4.42 33.31
N PHE A 184 14.22 -3.24 32.77
CA PHE A 184 14.78 -3.04 31.44
C PHE A 184 16.06 -2.18 31.50
N ASN A 185 16.93 -2.32 30.53
CA ASN A 185 18.10 -1.45 30.42
C ASN A 185 17.67 -0.04 29.98
N LYS A 186 18.01 0.98 30.75
CA LYS A 186 17.60 2.36 30.49
C LYS A 186 18.18 2.91 29.20
N SER A 187 19.46 2.66 28.93
CA SER A 187 20.14 3.15 27.73
C SER A 187 19.48 2.61 26.46
N HIS A 188 19.14 1.32 26.49
CA HIS A 188 18.42 0.69 25.38
C HIS A 188 17.01 1.29 25.22
N ALA A 189 16.26 1.48 26.31
CA ALA A 189 14.93 2.10 26.27
C ALA A 189 14.97 3.53 25.69
N ILE A 190 15.95 4.34 26.09
CA ILE A 190 16.14 5.70 25.56
C ILE A 190 16.45 5.66 24.05
N SER A 191 17.35 4.77 23.61
CA SER A 191 17.68 4.63 22.19
C SER A 191 16.47 4.24 21.36
N TYR A 192 15.65 3.30 21.84
CA TYR A 192 14.40 2.90 21.19
C TYR A 192 13.35 4.01 21.22
N GLY A 193 13.23 4.72 22.33
CA GLY A 193 12.36 5.89 22.46
C GLY A 193 12.76 7.00 21.48
N MET A 194 14.07 7.22 21.28
CA MET A 194 14.59 8.18 20.30
C MET A 194 14.15 7.83 18.89
N ILE A 195 14.35 6.57 18.45
CA ILE A 195 13.93 6.12 17.11
C ILE A 195 12.41 6.21 16.97
N ALA A 196 11.64 5.84 18.00
CA ALA A 196 10.19 5.97 18.00
C ALA A 196 9.76 7.43 17.81
N TYR A 197 10.39 8.35 18.53
CA TYR A 197 10.11 9.78 18.41
C TYR A 197 10.50 10.32 17.02
N GLN A 198 11.68 9.97 16.51
CA GLN A 198 12.14 10.38 15.18
C GLN A 198 11.20 9.90 14.07
N THR A 199 10.75 8.64 14.13
CA THR A 199 9.78 8.12 13.16
C THR A 199 8.42 8.81 13.28
N ALA A 200 7.96 9.12 14.50
CA ALA A 200 6.74 9.89 14.72
C ALA A 200 6.89 11.34 14.21
N TRP A 201 8.07 11.94 14.37
CA TRP A 201 8.35 13.29 13.89
C TRP A 201 8.29 13.36 12.35
N VAL A 202 8.93 12.42 11.65
CA VAL A 202 8.86 12.33 10.18
C VAL A 202 7.41 12.15 9.74
N LYS A 203 6.66 11.26 10.39
CA LYS A 203 5.25 11.04 10.08
C LYS A 203 4.39 12.30 10.27
N CYS A 204 4.69 13.09 11.31
CA CYS A 204 3.96 14.31 11.64
C CYS A 204 4.23 15.45 10.64
N HIS A 205 5.50 15.64 10.27
CA HIS A 205 5.94 16.79 9.47
C HIS A 205 6.07 16.50 7.98
N PHE A 206 6.34 15.26 7.61
CA PHE A 206 6.53 14.79 6.23
C PHE A 206 5.71 13.52 5.97
N PRO A 207 4.37 13.58 6.12
CA PRO A 207 3.54 12.39 6.01
C PRO A 207 3.62 11.74 4.63
N GLN A 208 3.72 12.49 3.56
CA GLN A 208 3.79 11.96 2.20
C GLN A 208 5.07 11.13 2.00
N GLU A 209 6.21 11.65 2.43
CA GLU A 209 7.51 10.97 2.40
C GLU A 209 7.52 9.73 3.30
N PHE A 210 6.96 9.87 4.50
CA PHE A 210 6.84 8.77 5.45
C PHE A 210 6.05 7.60 4.86
N PHE A 211 4.85 7.86 4.34
CA PHE A 211 4.00 6.81 3.77
C PHE A 211 4.59 6.22 2.49
N THR A 212 5.19 7.04 1.62
CA THR A 212 5.85 6.56 0.40
C THR A 212 6.97 5.58 0.73
N SER A 213 7.86 5.95 1.66
CA SER A 213 8.98 5.11 2.07
C SER A 213 8.50 3.84 2.76
N TYR A 214 7.58 3.96 3.71
CA TYR A 214 7.12 2.80 4.48
C TYR A 214 6.35 1.81 3.60
N LEU A 215 5.47 2.28 2.71
CA LEU A 215 4.76 1.45 1.73
C LEU A 215 5.75 0.72 0.80
N THR A 216 6.79 1.41 0.34
CA THR A 216 7.83 0.79 -0.50
C THR A 216 8.53 -0.36 0.22
N TYR A 217 8.87 -0.20 1.50
CA TYR A 217 9.55 -1.24 2.29
C TYR A 217 8.59 -2.26 2.94
N SER A 218 7.28 -2.08 2.82
CA SER A 218 6.28 -3.02 3.37
C SER A 218 6.43 -4.45 2.81
N GLN A 219 6.96 -4.61 1.58
CA GLN A 219 7.22 -5.90 0.95
C GLN A 219 8.17 -6.81 1.76
N TYR A 220 8.98 -6.27 2.66
CA TYR A 220 9.91 -7.02 3.51
C TYR A 220 9.31 -7.40 4.87
N LYS A 221 8.05 -7.03 5.14
CA LYS A 221 7.32 -7.43 6.36
C LYS A 221 6.76 -8.84 6.22
N GLY A 222 6.39 -9.44 7.35
CA GLY A 222 5.84 -10.80 7.40
C GLY A 222 4.52 -10.97 6.65
N ASP A 223 3.66 -9.95 6.68
CA ASP A 223 2.44 -9.85 5.86
C ASP A 223 2.39 -8.48 5.17
N PRO A 224 2.93 -8.38 3.95
CA PRO A 224 2.95 -7.13 3.20
C PRO A 224 1.58 -6.53 2.93
N LYS A 225 0.56 -7.36 2.74
CA LYS A 225 -0.80 -6.89 2.42
C LYS A 225 -1.47 -6.23 3.62
N ASP A 226 -1.36 -6.84 4.79
CA ASP A 226 -1.89 -6.28 6.04
C ASP A 226 -1.18 -4.97 6.37
N GLU A 227 0.13 -4.88 6.13
CA GLU A 227 0.89 -3.63 6.31
C GLU A 227 0.45 -2.54 5.32
N ILE A 228 0.30 -2.87 4.03
CA ILE A 228 -0.20 -1.90 3.02
C ILE A 228 -1.60 -1.43 3.42
N TYR A 229 -2.50 -2.35 3.79
CA TYR A 229 -3.85 -2.01 4.22
C TYR A 229 -3.84 -1.00 5.37
N LYS A 230 -3.09 -1.28 6.45
CA LYS A 230 -2.99 -0.40 7.62
C LYS A 230 -2.41 0.97 7.28
N LEU A 231 -1.36 1.00 6.46
CA LEU A 231 -0.71 2.25 6.04
C LEU A 231 -1.61 3.10 5.17
N VAL A 232 -2.35 2.50 4.24
CA VAL A 232 -3.31 3.21 3.38
C VAL A 232 -4.46 3.78 4.22
N GLN A 233 -5.00 3.01 5.18
CA GLN A 233 -6.03 3.52 6.07
C GLN A 233 -5.50 4.71 6.89
N ASP A 234 -4.32 4.58 7.47
CA ASP A 234 -3.73 5.62 8.29
C ASP A 234 -3.37 6.88 7.47
N SER A 235 -2.83 6.73 6.24
CA SER A 235 -2.45 7.85 5.37
C SER A 235 -3.62 8.80 5.07
N ARG A 236 -4.83 8.26 4.92
CA ARG A 236 -6.06 9.02 4.69
C ARG A 236 -6.38 9.96 5.87
N LEU A 237 -6.06 9.56 7.11
CA LEU A 237 -6.22 10.41 8.29
C LEU A 237 -5.27 11.62 8.24
N PHE A 238 -4.09 11.44 7.64
CA PHE A 238 -3.09 12.50 7.47
C PHE A 238 -3.32 13.35 6.20
N GLY A 239 -4.33 13.02 5.40
CA GLY A 239 -4.65 13.73 4.15
C GLY A 239 -3.67 13.39 3.02
N VAL A 240 -3.09 12.19 3.06
CA VAL A 240 -2.26 11.64 1.99
C VAL A 240 -3.06 10.56 1.29
N ASP A 241 -3.46 10.83 0.04
CA ASP A 241 -4.21 9.89 -0.77
C ASP A 241 -3.28 8.85 -1.39
N ILE A 242 -3.72 7.60 -1.45
CA ILE A 242 -3.00 6.55 -2.16
C ILE A 242 -3.76 6.28 -3.46
N PHE A 243 -3.13 6.65 -4.57
CA PHE A 243 -3.72 6.46 -5.90
C PHE A 243 -3.53 5.04 -6.40
N PRO A 244 -4.53 4.47 -7.09
CA PRO A 244 -4.41 3.18 -7.74
C PRO A 244 -3.19 3.10 -8.66
N PRO A 245 -2.67 1.89 -8.95
CA PRO A 245 -1.59 1.74 -9.91
C PRO A 245 -2.04 2.22 -11.31
N ASP A 246 -1.12 2.82 -12.05
CA ASP A 246 -1.33 3.22 -13.46
C ASP A 246 -0.13 2.75 -14.28
N ILE A 247 -0.38 1.86 -15.24
CA ILE A 247 0.66 1.27 -16.08
C ILE A 247 1.46 2.32 -16.87
N ARG A 248 0.86 3.47 -17.21
CA ARG A 248 1.51 4.57 -17.95
C ARG A 248 2.53 5.31 -17.11
N ARG A 249 2.38 5.30 -15.76
CA ARG A 249 3.36 5.93 -14.85
C ARG A 249 4.68 5.15 -14.78
N ARG A 250 4.64 3.85 -15.01
CA ARG A 250 5.80 2.95 -15.01
C ARG A 250 6.63 2.99 -13.72
N ASN A 251 6.05 3.48 -12.62
CA ASN A 251 6.75 3.52 -11.34
C ASN A 251 6.87 2.12 -10.73
N VAL A 252 8.11 1.71 -10.48
CA VAL A 252 8.42 0.40 -9.89
C VAL A 252 7.89 0.34 -8.46
N HIS A 253 8.28 1.31 -7.65
CA HIS A 253 7.91 1.44 -6.25
C HIS A 253 6.85 2.52 -6.05
N PHE A 254 6.33 2.64 -4.83
CA PHE A 254 5.47 3.76 -4.46
C PHE A 254 6.20 5.09 -4.71
N GLN A 255 5.48 6.05 -5.26
CA GLN A 255 6.05 7.32 -5.69
C GLN A 255 5.17 8.49 -5.23
N MET A 256 5.78 9.54 -4.70
CA MET A 256 5.06 10.76 -4.35
C MET A 256 4.48 11.43 -5.60
N VAL A 257 3.27 11.95 -5.49
CA VAL A 257 2.60 12.74 -6.52
C VAL A 257 1.92 13.95 -5.88
N ASP A 258 1.97 15.08 -6.55
CA ASP A 258 1.39 16.34 -6.05
C ASP A 258 0.17 16.79 -6.87
N ASN A 259 -0.19 16.06 -7.92
CA ASN A 259 -1.30 16.38 -8.81
C ASN A 259 -2.16 15.11 -9.08
N PRO A 260 -3.49 15.12 -8.94
CA PRO A 260 -4.38 16.26 -8.64
C PRO A 260 -4.35 16.73 -7.16
N SER A 261 -3.89 15.88 -6.23
CA SER A 261 -3.70 16.20 -4.82
C SER A 261 -2.39 15.60 -4.31
N LYS A 262 -1.94 16.01 -3.13
CA LYS A 262 -0.79 15.38 -2.48
C LYS A 262 -1.12 13.94 -2.14
N GLY A 263 -0.33 13.02 -2.68
CA GLY A 263 -0.57 11.60 -2.45
C GLY A 263 0.59 10.73 -2.91
N VAL A 264 0.33 9.45 -2.98
CA VAL A 264 1.32 8.43 -3.35
C VAL A 264 0.73 7.51 -4.42
N ALA A 265 1.40 7.40 -5.57
CA ALA A 265 1.04 6.45 -6.61
C ALA A 265 1.49 5.04 -6.21
N PHE A 266 0.62 4.05 -6.40
CA PHE A 266 0.90 2.65 -6.08
C PHE A 266 1.97 2.08 -7.02
N GLY A 267 2.99 1.41 -6.45
CA GLY A 267 4.10 0.85 -7.22
C GLY A 267 3.75 -0.47 -7.91
N LEU A 268 4.10 -0.62 -9.18
CA LEU A 268 3.79 -1.82 -9.98
C LEU A 268 4.44 -3.10 -9.41
N ALA A 269 5.60 -3.00 -8.75
CA ALA A 269 6.27 -4.12 -8.10
C ALA A 269 5.52 -4.69 -6.89
N HIS A 270 4.58 -3.93 -6.35
CA HIS A 270 3.78 -4.32 -5.20
C HIS A 270 2.46 -5.01 -5.60
N ILE A 271 2.16 -5.10 -6.90
CA ILE A 271 1.02 -5.85 -7.43
C ILE A 271 1.35 -7.34 -7.40
N ARG A 272 0.53 -8.12 -6.72
CA ARG A 272 0.72 -9.59 -6.67
C ARG A 272 0.69 -10.21 -8.06
N GLY A 273 1.71 -10.99 -8.39
CA GLY A 273 1.82 -11.66 -9.69
C GLY A 273 2.54 -10.86 -10.77
N VAL A 274 2.95 -9.62 -10.48
CA VAL A 274 3.81 -8.81 -11.36
C VAL A 274 5.26 -8.96 -10.89
N GLY A 275 6.02 -9.82 -11.56
CA GLY A 275 7.40 -10.12 -11.19
C GLY A 275 8.41 -9.13 -11.77
N ALA A 276 9.64 -9.14 -11.23
CA ALA A 276 10.72 -8.24 -11.61
C ALA A 276 11.01 -8.22 -13.13
N SER A 277 11.00 -9.37 -13.79
CA SER A 277 11.22 -9.45 -15.25
C SER A 277 10.15 -8.72 -16.07
N ALA A 278 8.89 -8.75 -15.62
CA ALA A 278 7.81 -8.02 -16.28
C ALA A 278 7.98 -6.51 -16.07
N ILE A 279 8.32 -6.10 -14.85
CA ILE A 279 8.55 -4.70 -14.50
C ILE A 279 9.69 -4.12 -15.32
N GLN A 280 10.82 -4.83 -15.44
CA GLN A 280 11.95 -4.39 -16.28
C GLN A 280 11.51 -4.10 -17.72
N LYS A 281 10.65 -4.96 -18.29
CA LYS A 281 10.12 -4.76 -19.64
C LYS A 281 9.17 -3.57 -19.74
N ILE A 282 8.31 -3.38 -18.72
CA ILE A 282 7.37 -2.25 -18.66
C ILE A 282 8.12 -0.91 -18.55
N VAL A 283 9.17 -0.87 -17.73
CA VAL A 283 10.00 0.34 -17.53
C VAL A 283 10.88 0.63 -18.74
N ALA A 284 11.39 -0.40 -19.41
CA ALA A 284 12.27 -0.26 -20.59
C ALA A 284 11.56 0.18 -21.87
N VAL A 285 10.26 0.47 -21.84
CA VAL A 285 9.55 1.10 -22.98
C VAL A 285 10.17 2.47 -23.25
N SER A 286 10.78 2.64 -24.43
CA SER A 286 11.57 3.82 -24.79
C SER A 286 10.80 5.13 -24.64
N GLU A 287 11.54 6.15 -24.22
CA GLU A 287 11.11 7.48 -23.83
C GLU A 287 10.80 8.38 -25.03
N GLU A 288 9.82 8.09 -25.83
CA GLU A 288 9.27 9.10 -26.74
C GLU A 288 8.06 9.85 -26.15
N THR A 289 7.85 9.76 -24.85
CA THR A 289 6.89 10.59 -24.14
C THR A 289 7.55 11.21 -22.92
N PRO A 290 7.44 12.54 -22.68
CA PRO A 290 8.01 13.13 -21.49
C PRO A 290 7.40 12.44 -20.26
N ALA A 291 8.25 11.78 -19.47
CA ALA A 291 7.92 11.39 -18.14
C ALA A 291 7.45 12.66 -17.41
N MET A 292 6.28 12.65 -16.78
CA MET A 292 5.98 13.67 -15.78
C MET A 292 7.13 13.65 -14.80
N ASP A 293 7.81 14.79 -14.67
CA ASP A 293 9.06 15.04 -13.96
C ASP A 293 9.26 14.11 -12.76
N PRO A 294 10.26 13.23 -12.76
CA PRO A 294 10.66 12.56 -11.53
C PRO A 294 11.34 13.64 -10.70
N LEU A 295 10.72 14.05 -9.63
CA LEU A 295 11.43 14.75 -8.55
C LEU A 295 12.64 13.90 -8.19
N ASN A 296 13.79 14.35 -8.65
CA ASN A 296 15.10 13.79 -8.48
C ASN A 296 15.40 13.66 -6.99
N VAL A 297 15.04 12.55 -6.38
CA VAL A 297 15.54 12.16 -5.07
C VAL A 297 16.93 11.59 -5.33
N SER A 298 17.90 12.48 -5.47
CA SER A 298 19.29 12.11 -5.29
C SER A 298 19.45 11.61 -3.87
N VAL A 299 19.51 10.29 -3.73
CA VAL A 299 20.01 9.65 -2.51
C VAL A 299 21.46 10.12 -2.39
N MET A 300 21.70 11.10 -1.53
CA MET A 300 23.08 11.48 -1.16
C MET A 300 23.73 10.28 -0.49
N GLU A 301 24.68 9.68 -1.19
CA GLU A 301 25.69 8.83 -0.60
C GLU A 301 26.49 9.65 0.42
N HIS A 302 26.22 9.46 1.68
CA HIS A 302 27.14 9.85 2.74
C HIS A 302 27.51 8.62 3.54
N GLY A 303 28.80 8.28 3.43
CA GLY A 303 29.44 7.14 4.04
C GLY A 303 29.29 7.12 5.57
N GLY A 304 28.94 5.95 6.04
CA GLY A 304 28.93 5.59 7.45
C GLY A 304 28.75 4.08 7.53
N SER A 305 29.87 3.36 7.69
CA SER A 305 29.92 1.91 7.82
C SER A 305 29.11 1.43 9.01
N ALA A 306 28.04 0.68 8.76
CA ALA A 306 27.53 -0.32 9.68
C ALA A 306 26.98 -1.48 8.85
N SER A 307 27.74 -2.56 8.84
CA SER A 307 27.40 -3.82 8.18
C SER A 307 26.15 -4.44 8.79
N VAL A 308 25.04 -4.31 8.10
CA VAL A 308 23.94 -5.25 8.18
C VAL A 308 23.75 -5.77 6.77
N ALA A 309 24.32 -6.93 6.51
CA ALA A 309 24.11 -7.68 5.29
C ALA A 309 22.66 -8.17 5.25
N ALA A 310 21.75 -7.31 4.80
CA ALA A 310 20.44 -7.69 4.32
C ALA A 310 20.56 -7.79 2.79
N LYS A 311 20.24 -8.95 2.26
CA LYS A 311 20.30 -9.29 0.84
C LYS A 311 19.69 -8.17 -0.02
N SER A 312 20.54 -7.30 -0.55
CA SER A 312 20.22 -6.23 -1.50
C SER A 312 20.11 -6.72 -2.95
N ASP A 313 20.20 -8.03 -3.17
CA ASP A 313 20.33 -8.63 -4.51
C ASP A 313 19.14 -8.40 -5.46
N ALA A 314 18.00 -7.94 -4.94
CA ALA A 314 16.81 -7.70 -5.77
C ALA A 314 16.75 -6.29 -6.38
N VAL A 315 17.42 -5.30 -5.79
CA VAL A 315 17.39 -3.90 -6.25
C VAL A 315 18.53 -3.63 -7.25
N GLU A 316 19.72 -4.16 -6.99
CA GLU A 316 20.87 -4.02 -7.91
C GLU A 316 20.70 -4.77 -9.23
N THR A 317 19.88 -5.86 -9.26
CA THR A 317 19.60 -6.60 -10.50
C THR A 317 18.67 -5.87 -11.46
N ILE A 318 17.98 -4.80 -11.02
CA ILE A 318 17.08 -4.03 -11.88
C ILE A 318 17.86 -3.06 -12.79
N GLU A 319 19.02 -2.58 -12.35
CA GLU A 319 19.81 -1.60 -13.12
C GLU A 319 20.70 -2.22 -14.23
N ASN A 320 21.02 -3.52 -14.19
CA ASN A 320 22.02 -4.14 -15.07
C ASN A 320 21.51 -5.22 -16.04
N GLY A 321 20.19 -5.45 -16.10
CA GLY A 321 19.62 -6.46 -17.00
C GLY A 321 19.15 -5.87 -18.32
N CYS A 322 19.97 -5.93 -19.37
CA CYS A 322 19.61 -5.57 -20.75
C CYS A 322 18.48 -6.47 -21.30
N SER A 323 17.22 -6.23 -20.88
CA SER A 323 16.05 -6.81 -21.53
C SER A 323 15.75 -6.00 -22.80
N LYS A 324 15.49 -6.67 -23.94
CA LYS A 324 15.05 -5.98 -25.15
C LYS A 324 13.81 -5.13 -24.81
N PRO A 325 13.80 -3.84 -25.19
CA PRO A 325 12.66 -2.97 -24.96
C PRO A 325 11.39 -3.56 -25.62
N LEU A 326 10.22 -3.21 -25.09
CA LEU A 326 8.97 -3.56 -25.73
C LEU A 326 8.91 -2.92 -27.11
N LYS A 327 8.44 -3.69 -28.12
CA LYS A 327 8.27 -3.20 -29.49
C LYS A 327 7.20 -2.11 -29.58
N TYR A 328 6.23 -2.13 -28.66
CA TYR A 328 5.09 -1.23 -28.60
C TYR A 328 5.10 -0.44 -27.30
N GLY A 329 4.56 0.78 -27.32
CA GLY A 329 4.37 1.62 -26.15
C GLY A 329 3.34 1.05 -25.16
N LEU A 330 2.87 1.87 -24.22
CA LEU A 330 1.79 1.56 -23.27
C LEU A 330 0.79 2.73 -23.18
N LYS A 331 0.69 3.53 -24.25
CA LYS A 331 -0.16 4.72 -24.28
C LYS A 331 -1.63 4.37 -24.49
N THR A 332 -1.90 3.40 -25.36
CA THR A 332 -3.24 2.95 -25.73
C THR A 332 -3.47 1.51 -25.29
N TRP A 333 -4.74 1.10 -25.28
CA TRP A 333 -5.11 -0.29 -25.03
C TRP A 333 -4.52 -1.24 -26.07
N ALA A 334 -4.48 -0.81 -27.33
CA ALA A 334 -3.86 -1.57 -28.43
C ALA A 334 -2.37 -1.83 -28.17
N ASP A 335 -1.65 -0.81 -27.72
CA ASP A 335 -0.24 -0.93 -27.32
C ASP A 335 -0.05 -1.95 -26.19
N PHE A 336 -0.90 -1.87 -25.17
CA PHE A 336 -0.86 -2.81 -24.06
C PHE A 336 -1.08 -4.25 -24.51
N LEU A 337 -2.12 -4.51 -25.30
CA LEU A 337 -2.39 -5.84 -25.85
C LEU A 337 -1.22 -6.40 -26.64
N ALA A 338 -0.59 -5.56 -27.47
CA ALA A 338 0.57 -5.93 -28.25
C ALA A 338 1.82 -6.20 -27.38
N ALA A 339 1.93 -5.54 -26.22
CA ALA A 339 3.04 -5.70 -25.29
C ALA A 339 2.91 -6.94 -24.37
N VAL A 340 1.68 -7.36 -24.02
CA VAL A 340 1.43 -8.47 -23.07
C VAL A 340 2.17 -9.77 -23.40
N PRO A 341 2.30 -10.22 -24.67
CA PRO A 341 3.08 -11.43 -24.99
C PRO A 341 4.53 -11.37 -24.50
N ALA A 342 5.10 -10.20 -24.34
CA ALA A 342 6.48 -10.04 -23.88
C ALA A 342 6.66 -10.29 -22.38
N PHE A 343 5.62 -10.04 -21.55
CA PHE A 343 5.69 -10.21 -20.10
C PHE A 343 4.73 -11.24 -19.50
N HIS A 344 4.08 -12.04 -20.30
CA HIS A 344 3.20 -13.16 -19.94
C HIS A 344 1.76 -12.75 -19.60
N ARG A 345 0.79 -13.58 -20.06
CA ARG A 345 -0.66 -13.38 -19.88
C ARG A 345 -1.09 -13.12 -18.44
N ASN A 346 -0.59 -13.91 -17.49
CA ASN A 346 -1.00 -13.78 -16.08
C ASN A 346 -0.61 -12.43 -15.48
N VAL A 347 0.51 -11.85 -15.92
CA VAL A 347 0.92 -10.49 -15.54
C VAL A 347 -0.07 -9.47 -16.13
N GLY A 348 -0.46 -9.63 -17.41
CA GLY A 348 -1.47 -8.78 -18.03
C GLY A 348 -2.80 -8.82 -17.26
N ILE A 349 -3.26 -10.01 -16.88
CA ILE A 349 -4.48 -10.16 -16.07
C ILE A 349 -4.32 -9.50 -14.68
N ALA A 350 -3.17 -9.65 -14.04
CA ALA A 350 -2.91 -9.02 -12.74
C ALA A 350 -2.93 -7.49 -12.84
N LEU A 351 -2.34 -6.91 -13.90
CA LEU A 351 -2.36 -5.48 -14.15
C LEU A 351 -3.77 -4.95 -14.41
N ILE A 352 -4.57 -5.65 -15.24
CA ILE A 352 -5.96 -5.26 -15.50
C ILE A 352 -6.79 -5.32 -14.21
N LYS A 353 -6.77 -6.47 -13.52
CA LYS A 353 -7.59 -6.71 -12.34
C LYS A 353 -7.20 -5.87 -11.13
N SER A 354 -5.95 -5.40 -11.06
CA SER A 354 -5.51 -4.46 -10.03
C SER A 354 -5.89 -3.00 -10.29
N GLY A 355 -6.49 -2.70 -11.45
CA GLY A 355 -6.81 -1.34 -11.86
C GLY A 355 -5.69 -0.60 -12.56
N ALA A 356 -4.50 -1.22 -12.75
CA ALA A 356 -3.38 -0.54 -13.42
C ALA A 356 -3.68 -0.15 -14.88
N CYS A 357 -4.69 -0.75 -15.49
CA CYS A 357 -5.14 -0.49 -16.86
C CYS A 357 -6.41 0.37 -16.95
N ASP A 358 -6.94 0.87 -15.82
CA ASP A 358 -8.15 1.72 -15.83
C ASP A 358 -7.94 3.04 -16.59
N CYS A 359 -6.69 3.43 -16.75
CA CYS A 359 -6.26 4.56 -17.58
C CYS A 359 -6.68 4.47 -19.05
N TYR A 360 -7.10 3.29 -19.52
CA TYR A 360 -7.64 3.10 -20.87
C TYR A 360 -9.17 3.30 -20.95
N HIS A 361 -9.82 3.61 -19.81
CA HIS A 361 -11.26 3.90 -19.72
C HIS A 361 -12.15 2.80 -20.30
N ARG A 362 -11.78 1.52 -20.09
CA ARG A 362 -12.51 0.34 -20.52
C ARG A 362 -12.86 -0.56 -19.33
N PRO A 363 -14.01 -1.26 -19.37
CA PRO A 363 -14.36 -2.24 -18.34
C PRO A 363 -13.28 -3.31 -18.18
N ARG A 364 -12.90 -3.61 -16.94
CA ARG A 364 -11.85 -4.60 -16.63
C ARG A 364 -12.22 -6.00 -17.13
N SER A 365 -13.49 -6.37 -17.04
CA SER A 365 -14.01 -7.64 -17.53
C SER A 365 -13.84 -7.79 -19.04
N GLU A 366 -14.11 -6.73 -19.82
CA GLU A 366 -13.88 -6.72 -21.27
C GLU A 366 -12.40 -6.83 -21.61
N MET A 367 -11.55 -6.03 -20.95
CA MET A 367 -10.10 -6.08 -21.14
C MET A 367 -9.52 -7.48 -20.87
N VAL A 368 -9.97 -8.15 -19.80
CA VAL A 368 -9.57 -9.54 -19.51
C VAL A 368 -10.06 -10.49 -20.58
N ARG A 369 -11.30 -10.33 -21.05
CA ARG A 369 -11.91 -11.17 -22.09
C ARG A 369 -11.15 -11.05 -23.41
N GLU A 370 -10.82 -9.85 -23.86
CA GLU A 370 -10.02 -9.63 -25.07
C GLU A 370 -8.66 -10.32 -24.95
N LEU A 371 -7.98 -10.12 -23.82
CA LEU A 371 -6.67 -10.73 -23.56
C LEU A 371 -6.76 -12.28 -23.59
N GLU A 372 -7.80 -12.87 -23.02
CA GLU A 372 -8.00 -14.32 -23.01
C GLU A 372 -8.30 -14.88 -24.40
N VAL A 373 -9.07 -14.16 -25.20
CA VAL A 373 -9.37 -14.53 -26.59
C VAL A 373 -8.12 -14.54 -27.46
N ILE A 374 -7.24 -13.54 -27.28
CA ILE A 374 -6.00 -13.38 -28.07
C ILE A 374 -4.91 -14.37 -27.63
N LEU A 375 -4.66 -14.46 -26.32
CA LEU A 375 -3.55 -15.27 -25.79
C LEU A 375 -3.95 -16.70 -25.40
N GLY A 376 -5.25 -16.97 -25.36
CA GLY A 376 -5.81 -18.24 -24.93
C GLY A 376 -5.97 -18.35 -23.41
N THR A 377 -6.90 -19.18 -23.00
CA THR A 377 -7.18 -19.45 -21.59
C THR A 377 -7.68 -20.87 -21.39
N THR A 378 -7.69 -21.31 -20.14
CA THR A 378 -8.35 -22.53 -19.72
C THR A 378 -9.51 -22.15 -18.81
N ALA A 379 -10.72 -22.38 -19.24
CA ALA A 379 -11.95 -22.17 -18.48
C ALA A 379 -12.60 -23.49 -18.09
N ARG A 380 -13.59 -23.46 -17.21
CA ARG A 380 -14.51 -24.58 -16.97
C ARG A 380 -15.89 -24.18 -17.47
N ASP A 381 -16.57 -25.10 -18.13
CA ASP A 381 -17.96 -24.90 -18.53
C ASP A 381 -18.93 -25.02 -17.33
N HIS A 382 -20.21 -24.81 -17.59
CA HIS A 382 -21.26 -24.92 -16.59
C HIS A 382 -21.39 -26.33 -15.96
N THR A 383 -20.75 -27.35 -16.57
CA THR A 383 -20.68 -28.71 -16.03
C THR A 383 -19.41 -28.97 -15.24
N GLY A 384 -18.50 -27.98 -15.12
CA GLY A 384 -17.20 -28.11 -14.48
C GLY A 384 -16.11 -28.72 -15.35
N LYS A 385 -16.41 -29.06 -16.61
CA LYS A 385 -15.45 -29.62 -17.58
C LYS A 385 -14.48 -28.54 -18.05
N LYS A 386 -13.20 -28.90 -18.11
CA LYS A 386 -12.13 -28.02 -18.58
C LYS A 386 -12.27 -27.75 -20.07
N ILE A 387 -12.49 -26.50 -20.46
CA ILE A 387 -12.45 -26.02 -21.83
C ILE A 387 -11.14 -25.25 -22.02
N GLU A 388 -10.39 -25.62 -23.04
CA GLU A 388 -9.20 -24.91 -23.47
C GLU A 388 -9.54 -24.01 -24.68
N ILE A 389 -9.50 -22.70 -24.44
CA ILE A 389 -9.59 -21.70 -25.51
C ILE A 389 -8.17 -21.43 -25.99
N ARG A 390 -7.79 -22.03 -27.12
CA ARG A 390 -6.47 -21.81 -27.69
C ARG A 390 -6.33 -20.39 -28.20
N GLY A 391 -5.25 -19.72 -27.83
CA GLY A 391 -4.90 -18.40 -28.32
C GLY A 391 -4.67 -18.36 -29.84
N LEU A 392 -4.33 -17.18 -30.32
CA LEU A 392 -3.86 -16.97 -31.69
C LEU A 392 -2.49 -17.63 -31.87
N THR A 393 -2.23 -18.23 -33.03
CA THR A 393 -0.90 -18.67 -33.42
C THR A 393 0.01 -17.47 -33.68
N ASP A 394 1.33 -17.65 -33.72
CA ASP A 394 2.25 -16.53 -33.90
C ASP A 394 2.00 -15.77 -35.21
N LYS A 395 1.72 -16.47 -36.30
CA LYS A 395 1.32 -15.82 -37.58
C LYS A 395 0.00 -15.06 -37.48
N GLU A 396 -0.95 -15.55 -36.70
CA GLU A 396 -2.21 -14.87 -36.44
C GLU A 396 -2.02 -13.66 -35.53
N LYS A 397 -1.12 -13.74 -34.55
CA LYS A 397 -0.73 -12.60 -33.72
C LYS A 397 -0.02 -11.53 -34.53
N ASP A 398 0.92 -11.92 -35.39
CA ASP A 398 1.61 -10.95 -36.26
C ASP A 398 0.61 -10.21 -37.14
N TYR A 399 -0.35 -10.92 -37.74
CA TYR A 399 -1.43 -10.28 -38.50
C TYR A 399 -2.31 -9.40 -37.63
N PHE A 400 -2.75 -9.93 -36.46
CA PHE A 400 -3.62 -9.23 -35.53
C PHE A 400 -3.01 -7.92 -35.05
N PHE A 401 -1.77 -7.95 -34.52
CA PHE A 401 -1.11 -6.76 -34.00
C PHE A 401 -0.71 -5.76 -35.09
N ALA A 402 -0.51 -6.22 -36.31
CA ALA A 402 -0.27 -5.33 -37.43
C ALA A 402 -1.51 -4.52 -37.85
N HIS A 403 -2.70 -5.04 -37.58
CA HIS A 403 -3.98 -4.40 -37.94
C HIS A 403 -4.68 -3.76 -36.74
N LEU A 404 -4.16 -3.95 -35.52
CA LEU A 404 -4.73 -3.40 -34.30
C LEU A 404 -4.43 -1.89 -34.22
N GLN A 405 -5.41 -1.09 -34.65
CA GLN A 405 -5.40 0.37 -34.52
C GLN A 405 -6.72 0.77 -33.88
N GLU A 406 -6.67 1.48 -32.77
CA GLU A 406 -7.84 1.80 -31.93
C GLU A 406 -8.96 2.51 -32.70
N ASP A 407 -8.61 3.37 -33.64
CA ASP A 407 -9.57 4.18 -34.38
C ASP A 407 -10.03 3.55 -35.70
N ILE A 408 -9.39 2.48 -36.19
CA ILE A 408 -9.65 1.89 -37.49
C ILE A 408 -10.22 0.49 -37.40
N MET A 409 -9.65 -0.39 -36.57
CA MET A 409 -10.10 -1.77 -36.41
C MET A 409 -10.07 -2.21 -34.94
N THR A 410 -11.24 -2.57 -34.42
CA THR A 410 -11.35 -3.16 -33.09
C THR A 410 -10.89 -4.62 -33.09
N THR A 411 -10.54 -5.16 -31.92
CA THR A 411 -10.23 -6.59 -31.74
C THR A 411 -11.25 -7.50 -32.39
N LYS A 412 -12.54 -7.20 -32.26
CA LYS A 412 -13.65 -7.96 -32.86
C LYS A 412 -13.60 -7.89 -34.37
N GLN A 413 -13.42 -6.71 -34.96
CA GLN A 413 -13.36 -6.53 -36.42
C GLN A 413 -12.22 -7.31 -37.04
N ILE A 414 -11.01 -7.29 -36.41
CA ILE A 414 -9.87 -8.06 -36.90
C ILE A 414 -10.14 -9.56 -36.84
N LEU A 415 -10.76 -10.06 -35.77
CA LEU A 415 -11.14 -11.48 -35.68
C LEU A 415 -12.21 -11.88 -36.72
N LEU A 416 -13.17 -10.99 -37.00
CA LEU A 416 -14.18 -11.20 -38.05
C LEU A 416 -13.50 -11.20 -39.43
N ASP A 417 -12.57 -10.31 -39.70
CA ASP A 417 -11.80 -10.28 -40.94
C ASP A 417 -10.99 -11.59 -41.10
N MET A 418 -10.33 -12.06 -40.06
CA MET A 418 -9.62 -13.34 -40.04
C MET A 418 -10.56 -14.55 -40.24
N SER A 419 -11.84 -14.41 -39.98
CA SER A 419 -12.84 -15.46 -40.17
C SER A 419 -13.36 -15.57 -41.60
N GLN A 420 -13.15 -14.55 -42.44
CA GLN A 420 -13.60 -14.56 -43.82
C GLN A 420 -12.74 -15.48 -44.70
N PRO A 421 -13.33 -16.10 -45.75
CA PRO A 421 -12.54 -16.80 -46.75
C PRO A 421 -11.58 -15.77 -47.40
N PRO A 422 -10.38 -16.16 -47.77
CA PRO A 422 -9.44 -15.26 -48.43
C PRO A 422 -10.13 -14.76 -49.74
N SER A 423 -10.46 -13.47 -49.75
CA SER A 423 -10.93 -12.83 -50.98
C SER A 423 -9.87 -12.99 -52.07
N GLU A 424 -10.30 -13.07 -53.31
CA GLU A 424 -9.40 -13.29 -54.43
C GLU A 424 -8.19 -12.37 -54.37
N LYS A 425 -7.03 -13.02 -54.19
CA LYS A 425 -5.65 -12.50 -54.37
C LYS A 425 -5.45 -11.01 -54.06
N THR A 426 -5.44 -10.64 -52.82
CA THR A 426 -4.79 -9.38 -52.39
C THR A 426 -3.29 -9.54 -52.65
N LYS A 427 -2.80 -8.78 -53.60
CA LYS A 427 -1.37 -8.78 -53.98
C LYS A 427 -0.61 -7.92 -52.97
N THR A 428 0.53 -8.40 -52.48
CA THR A 428 1.48 -7.49 -51.79
C THR A 428 1.94 -6.38 -52.72
N ILE A 429 2.39 -5.24 -52.21
CA ILE A 429 2.89 -4.12 -53.06
C ILE A 429 3.92 -4.61 -54.09
N ARG A 430 4.73 -5.62 -53.77
CA ARG A 430 5.65 -6.28 -54.69
C ARG A 430 4.99 -7.09 -55.78
N GLN A 431 3.81 -7.61 -55.55
CA GLN A 431 3.00 -8.44 -56.49
C GLN A 431 2.07 -7.60 -57.35
N MET A 432 1.82 -6.35 -56.98
CA MET A 432 0.98 -5.41 -57.75
C MET A 432 1.59 -5.04 -59.07
N THR A 433 0.74 -4.78 -60.07
CA THR A 433 1.18 -4.06 -61.28
C THR A 433 1.49 -2.62 -60.95
N LYS A 434 2.26 -1.95 -61.79
CA LYS A 434 2.55 -0.49 -61.60
C LYS A 434 1.25 0.31 -61.50
N ARG A 435 0.24 0.00 -62.28
CA ARG A 435 -1.07 0.68 -62.30
C ARG A 435 -1.84 0.54 -60.99
N GLU A 436 -1.87 -0.70 -60.43
CA GLU A 436 -2.48 -0.97 -59.14
C GLU A 436 -1.75 -0.24 -58.01
N LEU A 437 -0.41 -0.26 -58.05
CA LEU A 437 0.44 0.38 -57.04
C LEU A 437 0.29 1.92 -57.04
N VAL A 438 0.23 2.53 -58.24
CA VAL A 438 -0.04 3.96 -58.38
C VAL A 438 -1.39 4.33 -57.79
N LYS A 439 -2.44 3.56 -58.09
CA LYS A 439 -3.80 3.82 -57.56
C LYS A 439 -3.80 3.77 -56.04
N MET A 440 -3.12 2.78 -55.47
CA MET A 440 -3.02 2.61 -54.02
C MET A 440 -2.17 3.71 -53.38
N ALA A 441 -1.04 4.06 -53.98
CA ALA A 441 -0.17 5.13 -53.49
C ALA A 441 -0.87 6.50 -53.43
N VAL A 442 -1.64 6.81 -54.45
CA VAL A 442 -2.47 8.04 -54.52
C VAL A 442 -3.51 8.02 -53.39
N GLY A 443 -4.25 6.90 -53.18
CA GLY A 443 -5.27 6.80 -52.13
C GLY A 443 -4.66 6.84 -50.72
N TYR A 444 -3.51 6.25 -50.52
CA TYR A 444 -2.79 6.29 -49.24
C TYR A 444 -2.32 7.69 -48.85
N LEU A 445 -1.83 8.43 -49.82
CA LEU A 445 -1.32 9.77 -49.59
C LEU A 445 -2.44 10.82 -49.47
N ASP A 446 -3.61 10.57 -50.09
CA ASP A 446 -4.81 11.40 -49.90
C ASP A 446 -5.38 11.22 -48.46
N GLN A 447 -5.30 10.04 -47.89
CA GLN A 447 -5.73 9.79 -46.50
C GLN A 447 -4.75 10.35 -45.46
N ALA A 448 -3.45 10.41 -45.77
CA ALA A 448 -2.45 10.99 -44.89
C ALA A 448 -2.61 12.53 -44.76
N ASP A 449 -3.22 13.19 -45.72
CA ASP A 449 -3.48 14.65 -45.67
C ASP A 449 -4.48 15.06 -44.57
N VAL A 450 -5.38 14.18 -44.16
CA VAL A 450 -6.39 14.46 -43.09
C VAL A 450 -5.77 14.47 -41.70
N ALA A 451 -4.59 13.90 -41.53
CA ALA A 451 -3.90 13.77 -40.24
C ALA A 451 -2.84 14.87 -39.96
N PHE A 452 -2.62 15.80 -40.89
CA PHE A 452 -1.45 16.69 -40.86
C PHE A 452 -1.70 18.16 -40.51
N ASP A 453 -2.84 18.51 -39.97
CA ASP A 453 -3.05 19.86 -39.41
C ASP A 453 -2.38 19.95 -38.00
N GLY A 454 -1.07 20.01 -37.94
CA GLY A 454 -0.43 20.43 -36.70
C GLY A 454 0.95 19.92 -36.29
N ILE A 455 1.85 19.53 -37.18
CA ILE A 455 3.22 19.18 -36.74
C ILE A 455 4.27 19.95 -37.54
N THR A 456 4.96 20.85 -36.85
CA THR A 456 6.18 21.52 -37.28
C THR A 456 7.41 20.75 -36.78
N ASP A 457 8.41 20.69 -37.69
CA ASP A 457 9.85 20.44 -37.47
C ASP A 457 10.34 19.08 -36.93
N GLY A 458 11.15 18.43 -37.77
CA GLY A 458 12.29 17.64 -37.33
C GLY A 458 12.61 16.33 -38.03
N ASP A 459 11.78 15.82 -38.95
CA ASP A 459 12.16 14.66 -39.77
C ASP A 459 11.76 14.89 -41.24
N ASP A 460 12.63 14.44 -42.16
CA ASP A 460 12.52 14.54 -43.64
C ASP A 460 11.27 13.85 -44.23
N LYS A 461 10.08 14.19 -43.77
CA LYS A 461 8.81 13.82 -44.38
C LYS A 461 8.30 14.97 -45.21
N PHE A 462 8.00 14.71 -46.49
CA PHE A 462 7.44 15.70 -47.40
C PHE A 462 6.15 16.30 -46.81
N VAL A 463 6.23 17.56 -46.40
CA VAL A 463 5.08 18.37 -46.01
C VAL A 463 4.70 19.18 -47.25
N TYR A 464 3.45 19.03 -47.73
CA TYR A 464 2.94 19.88 -48.80
C TYR A 464 2.64 21.26 -48.24
N THR A 465 3.25 22.28 -48.80
CA THR A 465 3.03 23.67 -48.39
C THR A 465 1.92 24.35 -49.20
N SER A 466 1.46 23.72 -50.29
CA SER A 466 0.37 24.24 -51.12
C SER A 466 -0.35 23.15 -51.91
N PRO A 467 -1.62 23.41 -52.38
CA PRO A 467 -2.37 22.48 -53.25
C PRO A 467 -1.63 22.18 -54.59
N ASP A 468 -0.89 23.14 -55.12
CA ASP A 468 -0.16 22.97 -56.37
C ASP A 468 1.04 22.01 -56.25
N GLU A 469 1.67 21.96 -55.08
CA GLU A 469 2.74 20.98 -54.76
C GLU A 469 2.19 19.56 -54.68
N LYS A 470 0.99 19.38 -54.13
CA LYS A 470 0.30 18.09 -54.08
C LYS A 470 0.02 17.58 -55.49
N GLU A 471 -0.53 18.41 -56.37
CA GLU A 471 -0.85 18.04 -57.74
C GLU A 471 0.42 17.69 -58.55
N THR A 472 1.49 18.47 -58.40
CA THR A 472 2.81 18.22 -59.00
C THR A 472 3.41 16.91 -58.50
N TRP A 473 3.23 16.58 -57.22
CA TRP A 473 3.74 15.34 -56.61
C TRP A 473 2.95 14.13 -57.11
N LEU A 474 1.60 14.19 -57.15
CA LEU A 474 0.75 13.13 -57.67
C LEU A 474 1.10 12.82 -59.12
N ASP A 475 1.35 13.83 -59.95
CA ASP A 475 1.84 13.68 -61.33
C ASP A 475 3.20 13.00 -61.41
N SER A 476 4.08 13.25 -60.45
CA SER A 476 5.40 12.63 -60.36
C SER A 476 5.32 11.14 -60.06
N VAL A 477 4.31 10.68 -59.25
CA VAL A 477 4.11 9.26 -58.92
C VAL A 477 3.78 8.43 -60.16
N HIS A 478 3.00 8.98 -61.08
CA HIS A 478 2.69 8.31 -62.34
C HIS A 478 3.91 8.09 -63.23
N LYS A 479 4.90 8.98 -63.14
CA LYS A 479 6.14 8.93 -63.92
C LYS A 479 7.21 8.04 -63.35
N ARG A 480 7.11 7.66 -62.08
CA ARG A 480 8.11 6.83 -61.37
C ARG A 480 8.07 5.36 -61.79
N THR A 481 9.20 4.66 -61.59
CA THR A 481 9.26 3.20 -61.74
C THR A 481 8.49 2.53 -60.62
N LYS A 482 8.03 1.28 -60.84
CA LYS A 482 7.36 0.47 -59.81
C LYS A 482 8.21 0.43 -58.50
N THR A 483 9.49 0.10 -58.60
CA THR A 483 10.40 0.01 -57.46
C THR A 483 10.56 1.35 -56.71
N ALA A 484 10.54 2.47 -57.44
CA ALA A 484 10.62 3.80 -56.82
C ALA A 484 9.32 4.15 -56.04
N ILE A 485 8.16 3.67 -56.51
CA ILE A 485 6.87 3.85 -55.81
C ILE A 485 6.83 2.95 -54.57
N GLU A 486 7.27 1.69 -54.68
CA GLU A 486 7.37 0.79 -53.52
C GLU A 486 8.24 1.39 -52.40
N LYS A 487 9.41 1.89 -52.79
CA LYS A 487 10.36 2.54 -51.87
C LYS A 487 9.75 3.78 -51.21
N LEU A 488 9.13 4.64 -52.00
CA LEU A 488 8.46 5.85 -51.54
C LEU A 488 7.36 5.56 -50.51
N MET A 489 6.52 4.54 -50.75
CA MET A 489 5.46 4.17 -49.82
C MET A 489 6.02 3.65 -48.51
N LEU A 490 7.07 2.84 -48.53
CA LEU A 490 7.75 2.33 -47.34
C LEU A 490 8.44 3.44 -46.54
N GLU A 491 9.09 4.38 -47.22
CA GLU A 491 9.73 5.53 -46.58
C GLU A 491 8.73 6.50 -45.93
N ASN A 492 7.49 6.56 -46.43
CA ASN A 492 6.39 7.34 -45.83
C ASN A 492 5.54 6.56 -44.87
N GLY A 493 6.07 5.46 -44.34
CA GLY A 493 5.43 4.70 -43.25
C GLY A 493 4.37 3.69 -43.70
N TYR A 494 4.19 3.47 -45.02
CA TYR A 494 3.34 2.40 -45.50
C TYR A 494 3.94 1.05 -45.05
N GLN A 495 3.23 0.35 -44.22
CA GLN A 495 3.59 -1.02 -43.88
C GLN A 495 2.98 -1.97 -44.92
N ASP A 496 3.84 -2.72 -45.64
CA ASP A 496 3.39 -3.81 -46.52
C ASP A 496 2.87 -4.98 -45.67
N ILE A 497 1.73 -4.71 -45.02
CA ILE A 497 1.07 -5.69 -44.17
C ILE A 497 0.52 -6.73 -45.11
N ALA A 498 0.97 -7.98 -44.96
CA ALA A 498 0.47 -9.11 -45.71
C ALA A 498 -1.07 -9.19 -45.56
N THR A 499 -1.78 -8.70 -46.57
CA THR A 499 -3.25 -8.58 -46.59
C THR A 499 -3.97 -9.92 -46.68
N LYS A 500 -3.26 -11.06 -46.56
CA LYS A 500 -3.89 -12.36 -46.47
C LYS A 500 -4.21 -12.70 -45.03
N PRO A 501 -5.48 -12.86 -44.66
CA PRO A 501 -5.83 -13.43 -43.38
C PRO A 501 -5.06 -14.73 -43.18
N PRO A 502 -4.40 -14.93 -42.03
CA PRO A 502 -3.54 -16.09 -41.80
C PRO A 502 -4.28 -17.43 -41.67
N CYS A 503 -5.62 -17.40 -41.63
CA CYS A 503 -6.45 -18.56 -41.43
C CYS A 503 -6.70 -19.29 -42.74
N SER A 504 -5.86 -20.26 -43.05
CA SER A 504 -5.92 -21.05 -44.30
C SER A 504 -6.96 -22.16 -44.32
N SER A 505 -7.55 -22.57 -43.20
CA SER A 505 -8.53 -23.63 -43.10
C SER A 505 -9.89 -23.18 -42.56
N ASP A 506 -10.96 -23.82 -43.01
CA ASP A 506 -12.34 -23.53 -42.57
C ASP A 506 -12.48 -23.71 -41.04
N ALA A 507 -11.88 -24.75 -40.49
CA ALA A 507 -11.91 -25.00 -39.06
C ALA A 507 -11.23 -23.85 -38.25
N ARG A 508 -10.23 -23.21 -38.81
CA ARG A 508 -9.55 -22.08 -38.16
C ARG A 508 -10.35 -20.79 -38.30
N ARG A 509 -10.98 -20.56 -39.46
CA ARG A 509 -11.90 -19.44 -39.69
C ARG A 509 -13.12 -19.49 -38.76
N THR A 510 -13.73 -20.68 -38.62
CA THR A 510 -14.83 -20.89 -37.66
C THR A 510 -14.41 -20.53 -36.23
N LYS A 511 -13.19 -20.87 -35.81
CA LYS A 511 -12.68 -20.50 -34.50
C LYS A 511 -12.50 -18.98 -34.33
N MET A 512 -12.12 -18.25 -35.38
CA MET A 512 -12.03 -16.80 -35.34
C MET A 512 -13.42 -16.17 -35.20
N ALA A 513 -14.41 -16.64 -35.94
CA ALA A 513 -15.79 -16.21 -35.78
C ALA A 513 -16.31 -16.46 -34.35
N GLN A 514 -16.09 -17.66 -33.80
CA GLN A 514 -16.45 -17.96 -32.41
C GLN A 514 -15.77 -17.06 -31.39
N LYS A 515 -14.49 -16.71 -31.62
CA LYS A 515 -13.77 -15.77 -30.75
C LYS A 515 -14.35 -14.36 -30.84
N ALA A 516 -14.74 -13.91 -32.03
CA ALA A 516 -15.39 -12.61 -32.21
C ALA A 516 -16.78 -12.59 -31.50
N GLU A 517 -17.55 -13.69 -31.59
CA GLU A 517 -18.81 -13.85 -30.88
C GLU A 517 -18.66 -13.84 -29.36
N MET A 518 -17.57 -14.40 -28.83
CA MET A 518 -17.27 -14.33 -27.39
C MET A 518 -17.09 -12.90 -26.89
N LEU A 519 -16.66 -11.99 -27.74
CA LEU A 519 -16.52 -10.57 -27.38
C LEU A 519 -17.85 -9.81 -27.37
N GLU A 520 -18.91 -10.38 -27.94
CA GLU A 520 -20.28 -9.81 -27.93
C GLU A 520 -21.03 -10.09 -26.63
N GLN A 521 -20.59 -11.06 -25.83
CA GLN A 521 -21.26 -11.38 -24.60
C GLN A 521 -21.11 -10.20 -23.62
N GLU A 522 -22.25 -9.65 -23.23
CA GLU A 522 -22.31 -8.59 -22.26
C GLU A 522 -21.68 -9.02 -20.94
N LEU A 523 -20.70 -8.27 -20.47
CA LEU A 523 -20.00 -8.50 -19.22
C LEU A 523 -20.30 -7.34 -18.29
N ILE A 524 -20.82 -7.65 -17.13
CA ILE A 524 -21.11 -6.64 -16.12
C ILE A 524 -19.87 -6.49 -15.23
N ASP A 525 -19.24 -5.32 -15.28
CA ASP A 525 -18.26 -4.91 -14.29
C ASP A 525 -18.99 -4.35 -13.07
N THR A 526 -18.91 -5.08 -11.96
CA THR A 526 -19.46 -4.60 -10.70
C THR A 526 -18.34 -4.06 -9.80
N ASN A 527 -18.65 -3.04 -9.00
CA ASN A 527 -17.72 -2.55 -7.99
C ASN A 527 -17.33 -3.66 -7.00
N MET A 528 -18.25 -4.58 -6.72
CA MET A 528 -17.97 -5.77 -5.90
C MET A 528 -16.85 -6.64 -6.50
N ALA A 529 -16.92 -6.95 -7.80
CA ALA A 529 -15.90 -7.77 -8.46
C ALA A 529 -14.55 -7.06 -8.52
N ASN A 530 -14.55 -5.77 -8.85
CA ASN A 530 -13.34 -4.95 -8.94
C ASN A 530 -12.70 -4.74 -7.56
N ALA A 531 -13.47 -4.41 -6.53
CA ALA A 531 -12.96 -4.27 -5.16
C ALA A 531 -12.37 -5.59 -4.63
N THR A 532 -13.03 -6.72 -4.91
CA THR A 532 -12.50 -8.05 -4.54
C THR A 532 -11.18 -8.34 -5.26
N ALA A 533 -11.08 -8.01 -6.54
CA ALA A 533 -9.86 -8.18 -7.31
C ALA A 533 -8.72 -7.29 -6.78
N GLU A 534 -8.99 -6.03 -6.48
CA GLU A 534 -8.01 -5.12 -5.89
C GLU A 534 -7.52 -5.62 -4.52
N LYS A 535 -8.43 -6.02 -3.62
CA LYS A 535 -8.06 -6.63 -2.32
C LYS A 535 -7.15 -7.87 -2.53
N HIS A 536 -7.38 -8.65 -3.59
CA HIS A 536 -6.52 -9.80 -3.91
C HIS A 536 -5.13 -9.39 -4.38
N PHE A 537 -5.03 -8.42 -5.29
CA PHE A 537 -3.77 -8.05 -5.95
C PHE A 537 -2.97 -6.97 -5.22
N LEU A 538 -3.64 -6.01 -4.57
CA LEU A 538 -3.03 -4.86 -3.90
C LEU A 538 -3.01 -5.00 -2.36
N GLY A 539 -3.86 -5.85 -1.80
CA GLY A 539 -4.10 -5.95 -0.36
C GLY A 539 -5.22 -5.02 0.13
N ILE A 540 -5.65 -4.09 -0.68
CA ILE A 540 -6.72 -3.13 -0.37
C ILE A 540 -7.46 -2.76 -1.66
N SER A 541 -8.72 -2.33 -1.54
CA SER A 541 -9.43 -1.68 -2.63
C SER A 541 -9.18 -0.18 -2.61
N LEU A 542 -8.76 0.39 -3.74
CA LEU A 542 -8.38 1.79 -3.89
C LEU A 542 -9.32 2.58 -4.80
N SER A 543 -9.88 1.95 -5.84
CA SER A 543 -10.69 2.64 -6.84
C SER A 543 -12.20 2.57 -6.56
N CYS A 544 -12.65 1.55 -5.84
CA CYS A 544 -14.08 1.30 -5.57
C CYS A 544 -14.27 0.52 -4.27
N SER A 545 -15.49 0.53 -3.73
CA SER A 545 -15.93 -0.35 -2.64
C SER A 545 -17.05 -1.28 -3.11
N GLN A 546 -17.19 -2.40 -2.45
CA GLN A 546 -18.34 -3.27 -2.67
C GLN A 546 -19.66 -2.58 -2.28
N ALA A 547 -19.61 -1.61 -1.36
CA ALA A 547 -20.76 -0.82 -0.94
C ALA A 547 -21.17 0.27 -1.95
N ASP A 548 -20.33 0.57 -2.96
CA ASP A 548 -20.61 1.64 -3.92
C ASP A 548 -21.75 1.29 -4.90
N ASP A 549 -22.06 0.00 -5.04
CA ASP A 549 -23.21 -0.48 -5.86
C ASP A 549 -24.56 -0.39 -5.11
N ALA A 550 -24.54 -0.11 -3.79
CA ALA A 550 -25.73 -0.03 -2.99
C ALA A 550 -26.35 1.38 -2.99
N ASP A 551 -27.68 1.45 -2.74
CA ASP A 551 -28.35 2.73 -2.55
C ASP A 551 -27.87 3.40 -1.25
N ASN A 552 -27.10 4.47 -1.39
CA ASN A 552 -26.51 5.23 -0.29
C ASN A 552 -27.21 6.57 -0.02
N ALA A 553 -28.39 6.83 -0.62
CA ALA A 553 -29.10 8.10 -0.51
C ALA A 553 -29.40 8.51 0.95
N LEU A 554 -29.50 7.57 1.87
CA LEU A 554 -29.73 7.80 3.30
C LEU A 554 -28.43 7.86 4.13
N ALA A 555 -27.27 7.64 3.54
CA ALA A 555 -25.99 7.79 4.24
C ALA A 555 -25.72 9.28 4.50
N THR A 556 -25.39 9.61 5.75
CA THR A 556 -25.09 10.99 6.17
C THR A 556 -23.58 11.25 6.25
N HIS A 557 -22.80 10.20 6.43
CA HIS A 557 -21.34 10.24 6.61
C HIS A 557 -20.67 9.09 5.89
N THR A 558 -19.40 9.29 5.57
CA THR A 558 -18.49 8.21 5.18
C THR A 558 -17.79 7.62 6.41
N CYS A 559 -17.17 6.45 6.26
CA CYS A 559 -16.32 5.87 7.31
C CYS A 559 -15.16 6.80 7.70
N LEU A 560 -14.60 7.53 6.74
CA LEU A 560 -13.54 8.52 6.99
C LEU A 560 -14.05 9.71 7.79
N ASP A 561 -15.27 10.18 7.53
CA ASP A 561 -15.89 11.26 8.32
C ASP A 561 -16.05 10.83 9.76
N ILE A 562 -16.55 9.61 10.00
CA ILE A 562 -16.65 9.05 11.35
C ILE A 562 -15.27 8.93 12.02
N ALA A 563 -14.27 8.45 11.29
CA ALA A 563 -12.90 8.35 11.84
C ALA A 563 -12.38 9.72 12.31
N ARG A 564 -12.69 10.78 11.57
CA ARG A 564 -12.29 12.18 11.86
C ARG A 564 -13.20 12.93 12.83
N SER A 565 -14.45 12.49 13.00
CA SER A 565 -15.44 13.22 13.81
C SER A 565 -15.13 13.19 15.31
N ALA A 566 -15.71 14.14 16.04
CA ALA A 566 -15.68 14.15 17.49
C ALA A 566 -16.61 13.07 18.09
N ASN A 567 -16.49 12.82 19.41
CA ASN A 567 -17.42 11.95 20.12
C ASN A 567 -18.87 12.52 20.11
N SER A 568 -19.83 11.59 20.17
CA SER A 568 -21.28 11.88 20.28
C SER A 568 -21.94 12.35 18.98
N GLU A 569 -21.29 12.19 17.84
CA GLU A 569 -21.90 12.43 16.54
C GLU A 569 -22.68 11.20 16.08
N SER A 570 -23.98 11.40 15.76
CA SER A 570 -24.84 10.36 15.21
C SER A 570 -24.70 10.32 13.70
N ALA A 571 -24.54 9.14 13.14
CA ALA A 571 -24.29 8.94 11.72
C ALA A 571 -25.02 7.73 11.16
N ALA A 572 -25.31 7.79 9.86
CA ALA A 572 -25.71 6.68 9.02
C ALA A 572 -24.62 6.49 7.95
N VAL A 573 -24.06 5.30 7.85
CA VAL A 573 -22.93 4.99 6.98
C VAL A 573 -23.28 3.80 6.10
N CYS A 574 -23.13 3.92 4.78
CA CYS A 574 -23.29 2.81 3.84
C CYS A 574 -21.96 2.02 3.79
N VAL A 575 -21.98 0.77 4.22
CA VAL A 575 -20.77 -0.02 4.40
C VAL A 575 -20.96 -1.49 3.99
N ILE A 576 -19.82 -2.14 3.74
CA ILE A 576 -19.73 -3.59 3.84
C ILE A 576 -19.22 -3.97 5.23
N ILE A 577 -19.81 -5.02 5.84
CA ILE A 577 -19.30 -5.63 7.07
C ILE A 577 -18.22 -6.63 6.66
N ASP A 578 -16.96 -6.26 6.82
CA ASP A 578 -15.81 -7.08 6.41
C ASP A 578 -15.61 -8.29 7.35
N SER A 579 -15.88 -8.14 8.65
CA SER A 579 -15.81 -9.25 9.61
C SER A 579 -16.63 -9.01 10.88
N VAL A 580 -17.08 -10.10 11.50
CA VAL A 580 -17.86 -10.08 12.75
C VAL A 580 -17.16 -10.91 13.82
N LYS A 581 -16.81 -10.28 14.93
CA LYS A 581 -16.22 -10.95 16.09
C LYS A 581 -17.21 -11.03 17.25
N HIS A 582 -17.83 -12.19 17.44
CA HIS A 582 -18.72 -12.45 18.56
C HIS A 582 -17.95 -12.53 19.88
N THR A 583 -18.51 -11.93 20.94
CA THR A 583 -17.94 -11.93 22.29
C THR A 583 -19.03 -11.79 23.34
N LYS A 584 -18.63 -11.72 24.62
CA LYS A 584 -19.52 -11.46 25.74
C LYS A 584 -19.02 -10.27 26.56
N THR A 585 -19.93 -9.55 27.18
CA THR A 585 -19.59 -8.46 28.09
C THR A 585 -18.77 -8.97 29.26
N LYS A 586 -17.65 -8.30 29.57
CA LYS A 586 -16.78 -8.65 30.72
C LYS A 586 -17.06 -7.81 31.97
N ARG A 587 -17.60 -6.61 31.80
CA ARG A 587 -17.88 -5.62 32.85
C ARG A 587 -19.25 -4.97 32.59
N GLY A 588 -19.83 -4.32 33.59
CA GLY A 588 -21.13 -3.64 33.52
C GLY A 588 -22.18 -4.29 34.43
N SER A 589 -23.41 -3.81 34.38
CA SER A 589 -24.54 -4.28 35.22
C SER A 589 -24.91 -5.74 34.97
N ASN A 590 -24.66 -6.27 33.77
CA ASN A 590 -24.96 -7.66 33.39
C ASN A 590 -23.79 -8.28 32.61
N PRO A 591 -22.74 -8.81 33.27
CA PRO A 591 -21.65 -9.51 32.60
C PRO A 591 -22.12 -10.83 31.96
N GLY A 592 -21.46 -11.26 30.89
CA GLY A 592 -21.76 -12.49 30.17
C GLY A 592 -22.79 -12.39 29.06
N GLN A 593 -23.37 -11.22 28.82
CA GLN A 593 -24.33 -11.00 27.74
C GLN A 593 -23.64 -11.00 26.35
N PRO A 594 -24.28 -11.57 25.31
CA PRO A 594 -23.73 -11.64 23.98
C PRO A 594 -23.65 -10.24 23.32
N MET A 595 -22.55 -9.97 22.65
CA MET A 595 -22.30 -8.77 21.86
C MET A 595 -21.36 -9.08 20.71
N CYS A 596 -21.15 -8.18 19.78
CA CYS A 596 -20.12 -8.34 18.76
C CYS A 596 -19.38 -7.03 18.44
N PHE A 597 -18.21 -7.20 17.87
CA PHE A 597 -17.46 -6.16 17.19
C PHE A 597 -17.57 -6.39 15.68
N LEU A 598 -17.79 -5.33 14.94
CA LEU A 598 -17.81 -5.33 13.49
C LEU A 598 -16.56 -4.57 12.98
N THR A 599 -15.91 -5.13 11.99
CA THR A 599 -15.06 -4.36 11.07
C THR A 599 -15.92 -4.04 9.86
N MET A 600 -16.04 -2.77 9.52
CA MET A 600 -16.87 -2.32 8.41
C MET A 600 -16.15 -1.25 7.60
N SER A 601 -16.33 -1.25 6.30
CA SER A 601 -15.62 -0.33 5.39
C SER A 601 -16.51 0.21 4.28
N ASP A 602 -16.11 1.38 3.77
CA ASP A 602 -16.55 1.94 2.50
C ASP A 602 -15.32 2.24 1.61
N SER A 603 -15.50 2.97 0.49
CA SER A 603 -14.39 3.37 -0.38
C SER A 603 -13.41 4.35 0.28
N THR A 604 -13.81 4.99 1.39
CA THR A 604 -13.04 6.05 2.03
C THR A 604 -12.18 5.56 3.20
N TYR A 605 -12.70 4.63 4.03
CA TYR A 605 -12.01 4.19 5.25
C TYR A 605 -12.58 2.86 5.79
N SER A 606 -11.87 2.25 6.76
CA SER A 606 -12.37 1.09 7.52
C SER A 606 -12.46 1.43 9.01
N ILE A 607 -13.59 1.09 9.60
CA ILE A 607 -13.83 1.18 11.05
C ILE A 607 -13.65 -0.21 11.65
N ASP A 608 -12.51 -0.45 12.32
CA ASP A 608 -12.14 -1.77 12.86
C ASP A 608 -12.88 -2.15 14.15
N HIS A 609 -13.47 -1.19 14.85
CA HIS A 609 -14.12 -1.38 16.14
C HIS A 609 -15.49 -0.71 16.21
N ALA A 610 -16.42 -1.13 15.36
CA ALA A 610 -17.82 -0.83 15.55
C ALA A 610 -18.43 -1.82 16.54
N VAL A 611 -19.10 -1.34 17.57
CA VAL A 611 -19.57 -2.17 18.71
C VAL A 611 -21.09 -2.30 18.68
N VAL A 612 -21.56 -3.53 18.66
CA VAL A 612 -22.99 -3.87 18.83
C VAL A 612 -23.20 -4.40 20.25
N PHE A 613 -23.69 -3.55 21.14
CA PHE A 613 -23.97 -3.91 22.52
C PHE A 613 -25.17 -4.87 22.66
N PRO A 614 -25.35 -5.57 23.80
CA PRO A 614 -26.35 -6.62 23.96
C PRO A 614 -27.77 -6.19 23.58
N ASP A 615 -28.19 -4.98 23.95
CA ASP A 615 -29.55 -4.47 23.67
C ASP A 615 -29.83 -4.37 22.16
N ALA A 616 -28.85 -3.90 21.39
CA ALA A 616 -28.92 -3.86 19.94
C ALA A 616 -28.66 -5.25 19.31
N PHE A 617 -27.74 -6.04 19.88
CA PHE A 617 -27.36 -7.33 19.34
C PHE A 617 -28.51 -8.32 19.24
N HIS A 618 -29.41 -8.36 20.23
CA HIS A 618 -30.59 -9.24 20.19
C HIS A 618 -31.46 -8.97 18.96
N ARG A 619 -31.61 -7.71 18.53
CA ARG A 619 -32.38 -7.31 17.34
C ARG A 619 -31.59 -7.51 16.05
N LEU A 620 -30.28 -7.23 16.09
CA LEU A 620 -29.43 -7.11 14.91
C LEU A 620 -28.64 -8.39 14.58
N LYS A 621 -28.76 -9.44 15.37
CA LYS A 621 -27.98 -10.68 15.21
C LYS A 621 -28.05 -11.26 13.78
N ALA A 622 -29.19 -11.14 13.12
CA ALA A 622 -29.36 -11.64 11.75
C ALA A 622 -28.54 -10.83 10.71
N PHE A 623 -28.22 -9.59 11.01
CA PHE A 623 -27.48 -8.65 10.16
C PHE A 623 -25.98 -8.58 10.51
N CYS A 624 -25.57 -9.10 11.67
CA CYS A 624 -24.16 -9.18 12.05
C CYS A 624 -23.50 -10.39 11.36
N LYS A 625 -23.21 -10.26 10.07
CA LYS A 625 -22.60 -11.29 9.21
C LYS A 625 -21.54 -10.68 8.33
N ASP A 626 -20.51 -11.46 8.03
CA ASP A 626 -19.47 -11.09 7.08
C ASP A 626 -20.09 -10.90 5.68
N ASP A 627 -19.51 -10.00 4.89
CA ASP A 627 -19.91 -9.64 3.52
C ASP A 627 -21.32 -9.05 3.38
N LEU A 628 -21.97 -8.61 4.48
CA LEU A 628 -23.25 -7.93 4.42
C LEU A 628 -23.04 -6.45 4.05
N ILE A 629 -23.72 -6.02 2.99
CA ILE A 629 -23.80 -4.60 2.60
C ILE A 629 -25.05 -3.98 3.22
N GLY A 630 -24.86 -2.89 3.98
CA GLY A 630 -25.95 -2.26 4.69
C GLY A 630 -25.69 -0.84 5.11
N LEU A 631 -26.78 -0.15 5.44
CA LEU A 631 -26.76 1.15 6.09
C LEU A 631 -26.71 0.95 7.60
N VAL A 632 -25.62 1.36 8.22
CA VAL A 632 -25.37 1.19 9.66
C VAL A 632 -25.56 2.52 10.37
N TYR A 633 -26.49 2.55 11.31
CA TYR A 633 -26.79 3.70 12.15
C TYR A 633 -26.08 3.58 13.49
N GLY A 634 -25.45 4.64 13.94
CA GLY A 634 -24.74 4.62 15.22
C GLY A 634 -24.26 5.99 15.69
N GLU A 635 -23.45 5.98 16.72
CA GLU A 635 -22.79 7.18 17.26
C GLU A 635 -21.34 6.89 17.63
N LYS A 636 -20.46 7.86 17.42
CA LYS A 636 -19.08 7.74 17.88
C LYS A 636 -18.97 8.06 19.37
N LYS A 637 -18.43 7.13 20.16
CA LYS A 637 -18.24 7.31 21.60
C LYS A 637 -16.93 6.65 22.06
N ASN A 638 -16.10 7.44 22.74
CA ASN A 638 -14.80 6.97 23.25
C ASN A 638 -13.92 6.30 22.20
N GLY A 639 -13.91 6.82 20.96
CA GLY A 639 -13.11 6.30 19.86
C GLY A 639 -13.69 5.06 19.17
N SER A 640 -14.83 4.52 19.61
CA SER A 640 -15.54 3.41 18.97
C SER A 640 -16.84 3.89 18.35
N PHE A 641 -17.28 3.26 17.28
CA PHE A 641 -18.60 3.49 16.68
C PHE A 641 -19.62 2.55 17.32
N ILE A 642 -20.58 3.10 18.04
CA ILE A 642 -21.62 2.33 18.74
C ILE A 642 -22.79 2.12 17.80
N VAL A 643 -22.97 0.91 17.31
CA VAL A 643 -24.04 0.55 16.37
C VAL A 643 -25.38 0.49 17.10
N LYS A 644 -26.36 1.23 16.60
CA LYS A 644 -27.74 1.26 17.09
C LYS A 644 -28.69 0.48 16.21
N ASP A 645 -28.49 0.52 14.89
CA ASP A 645 -29.32 -0.20 13.93
C ASP A 645 -28.55 -0.56 12.64
N ILE A 646 -29.02 -1.58 11.91
CA ILE A 646 -28.47 -2.03 10.63
C ILE A 646 -29.65 -2.30 9.70
N GLN A 647 -29.67 -1.63 8.56
CA GLN A 647 -30.59 -1.88 7.47
C GLN A 647 -29.83 -2.56 6.34
N LYS A 648 -30.21 -3.80 6.00
CA LYS A 648 -29.62 -4.52 4.87
C LYS A 648 -30.04 -3.82 3.57
N LEU A 649 -29.05 -3.57 2.68
CA LEU A 649 -29.27 -2.96 1.35
C LEU A 649 -29.16 -3.99 0.21
N MET A 650 -28.23 -4.95 0.32
CA MET A 650 -28.01 -6.06 -0.62
C MET A 650 -27.83 -7.39 0.10
#